data_d9bd05b90dc94650f0441d41b124ba2d
#
_entry.id   d9bd05b90dc94650f0441d41b124ba2d
#
_cell.length_a   1.000
_cell.length_b   1.000
_cell.length_c   1.000
_cell.angle_alpha   90.00
_cell.angle_beta   90.00
_cell.angle_gamma   90.00
#
_symmetry.space_group_name_H-M   'P 1'
#
loop_
_entity.id
_entity.type
_entity.pdbx_description
1 polymer ?
#
loop_
_entity_poly.entity_id
_entity_poly.type
_entity_poly.pdbx_seq_one_letter_code
_entity_poly.pdbx_strand_id
1 'polypeptide(L)'
;MSFAVKGEAPIIQPGAPGEKSKILDPEIASNIAGSSYVQADIDFLNGMIVHHNQAIFMSKLADKRTNNKTIIDLADRIDVSQEDEINFMESWLKSREEMMSNMGHDHDMHMKMSGMATPKQLKDLENSKSTDFDRLFLQLMIAHHDGALEMVDELKKFPGSANDPLLNEFVSDLVNDQSVEIERMNKIAVSLSDDPRAGLSPGLYIADEAILNLELIASLRKPVGFYDPDDPEAKGVEDPTKDLDEDRELTTLEKSRARKSPIMSFANTDMAFKDDLLIAGNYHGFNMYKIKNDGIPKLISSVVCPGGQGDVSIVGDLLIMSVEQNRSRIDCGSMGVGSDASPERFRGIRIFDISDLTNPRQVGAVQTCRGSHTHSVVAGPTKDNKIIIYNSGTAGVRDDEEMEECIGNIPGDNRTALFRIDVIEIPISDPSKSKIVSSPTVFADPETGALGGLWVGGDHGDDTQDTNRTDQCHDITVFPSSNIAAGACSGNGILFDITDPYNPKRLDVVTDTGFAYWHSATFNNDGTKVIFTDEWGGGGRARCRAWDPLDWGADAIYDIVDNKLEFRSHYKMPAPQVETENCVAHNGSIIPIPNRDIFVQAWYQGGISIMDFTDSSNPIEIAYFDRGPINDDILTTGGYWSAYYYDGYVYGTEITRGLDVFKLIPSKHLSKKEIEQASKAFPVEGPMVFNPQQQIPMSWPNAASSK
;
A
#
# COMPACT_ATOMS: atom_id res chain seq x y z
N MET A 1 28.08 -55.61 -23.63
CA MET A 1 27.59 -55.79 -25.00
C MET A 1 26.18 -55.29 -25.02
N SER A 2 25.96 -54.13 -25.59
CA SER A 2 24.64 -53.49 -25.71
C SER A 2 23.87 -54.19 -26.82
N PHE A 3 22.72 -54.79 -26.49
CA PHE A 3 21.78 -55.30 -27.48
C PHE A 3 20.95 -54.12 -27.99
N ALA A 4 21.40 -53.51 -29.09
CA ALA A 4 20.54 -52.59 -29.81
C ALA A 4 19.42 -53.45 -30.46
N VAL A 5 18.19 -53.29 -29.99
CA VAL A 5 16.99 -53.81 -30.65
C VAL A 5 16.84 -53.11 -31.99
N LYS A 6 16.99 -53.85 -33.09
CA LYS A 6 16.90 -53.36 -34.46
C LYS A 6 15.46 -52.93 -34.74
N GLY A 7 15.16 -51.64 -34.73
CA GLY A 7 13.90 -51.11 -35.23
C GLY A 7 13.21 -50.04 -34.33
N GLU A 8 13.72 -49.75 -33.16
CA GLU A 8 13.16 -48.68 -32.33
C GLU A 8 13.83 -47.32 -32.59
N ALA A 9 13.06 -46.25 -32.46
CA ALA A 9 13.58 -44.88 -32.60
C ALA A 9 14.58 -44.60 -31.44
N PRO A 10 15.72 -43.94 -31.72
CA PRO A 10 16.71 -43.66 -30.68
C PRO A 10 16.16 -42.65 -29.66
N ILE A 11 16.42 -42.87 -28.36
CA ILE A 11 16.23 -41.89 -27.30
C ILE A 11 17.43 -40.97 -27.25
N ILE A 12 17.23 -39.69 -27.47
CA ILE A 12 18.31 -38.72 -27.63
C ILE A 12 18.27 -37.69 -26.50
N GLN A 13 19.40 -37.54 -25.80
CA GLN A 13 19.65 -36.44 -24.88
C GLN A 13 20.46 -35.37 -25.59
N PRO A 14 19.93 -34.15 -25.80
CA PRO A 14 20.70 -33.03 -26.35
C PRO A 14 21.88 -32.67 -25.44
N GLY A 15 23.00 -32.27 -26.04
CA GLY A 15 24.13 -31.66 -25.33
C GLY A 15 23.84 -30.18 -25.03
N ALA A 16 24.75 -29.51 -24.30
CA ALA A 16 24.76 -28.07 -24.16
C ALA A 16 24.84 -27.35 -25.52
N PRO A 17 24.43 -26.09 -25.64
CA PRO A 17 24.52 -25.37 -26.92
C PRO A 17 25.94 -25.49 -27.56
N GLY A 18 25.99 -26.11 -28.73
CA GLY A 18 27.25 -26.41 -29.45
C GLY A 18 27.86 -27.78 -29.17
N GLU A 19 27.32 -28.58 -28.26
CA GLU A 19 27.76 -29.94 -27.96
C GLU A 19 26.93 -30.99 -28.70
N LYS A 20 27.49 -32.22 -28.83
CA LYS A 20 26.81 -33.32 -29.51
C LYS A 20 25.80 -34.00 -28.58
N SER A 21 24.66 -34.39 -29.16
CA SER A 21 23.66 -35.21 -28.47
C SER A 21 24.21 -36.61 -28.17
N LYS A 22 23.67 -37.23 -27.09
CA LYS A 22 23.93 -38.61 -26.66
C LYS A 22 22.72 -39.49 -26.92
N ILE A 23 22.94 -40.76 -27.27
CA ILE A 23 21.89 -41.77 -27.31
C ILE A 23 21.83 -42.40 -25.91
N LEU A 24 20.64 -42.38 -25.31
CA LEU A 24 20.39 -43.00 -24.00
C LEU A 24 19.85 -44.41 -24.12
N ASP A 25 20.17 -45.22 -23.13
CA ASP A 25 19.50 -46.48 -22.89
C ASP A 25 18.12 -46.20 -22.30
N PRO A 26 17.06 -47.03 -22.64
CA PRO A 26 15.72 -46.83 -22.07
C PRO A 26 15.68 -46.82 -20.53
N GLU A 27 16.49 -47.66 -19.89
CA GLU A 27 16.58 -47.72 -18.43
C GLU A 27 17.16 -46.41 -17.82
N ILE A 28 18.15 -45.83 -18.50
CA ILE A 28 18.72 -44.53 -18.12
C ILE A 28 17.75 -43.40 -18.44
N ALA A 29 17.06 -43.47 -19.57
CA ALA A 29 16.10 -42.43 -19.98
C ALA A 29 14.85 -42.41 -19.08
N SER A 30 14.47 -43.53 -18.49
CA SER A 30 13.37 -43.61 -17.51
C SER A 30 13.74 -43.16 -16.10
N ASN A 31 15.04 -42.96 -15.81
CA ASN A 31 15.52 -42.49 -14.53
C ASN A 31 15.48 -40.97 -14.48
N ILE A 32 14.40 -40.40 -13.93
CA ILE A 32 14.21 -38.96 -13.78
C ILE A 32 15.05 -38.47 -12.59
N ALA A 33 16.18 -37.84 -12.87
CA ALA A 33 17.00 -37.26 -11.80
C ALA A 33 16.27 -36.11 -11.07
N GLY A 34 16.34 -36.11 -9.73
CA GLY A 34 15.76 -35.07 -8.90
C GLY A 34 14.24 -35.18 -8.68
N SER A 35 13.62 -36.30 -9.03
CA SER A 35 12.19 -36.59 -8.77
C SER A 35 11.95 -37.26 -7.41
N SER A 36 12.91 -37.18 -6.48
CA SER A 36 12.76 -37.70 -5.14
C SER A 36 11.89 -36.78 -4.28
N TYR A 37 11.11 -37.34 -3.41
CA TYR A 37 10.36 -36.63 -2.40
C TYR A 37 11.12 -36.66 -1.05
N VAL A 38 10.75 -35.75 -0.15
CA VAL A 38 11.30 -35.63 1.21
C VAL A 38 10.22 -35.85 2.27
N GLN A 39 10.60 -36.00 3.53
CA GLN A 39 9.65 -36.21 4.62
C GLN A 39 8.62 -35.03 4.70
N ALA A 40 9.06 -33.81 4.43
CA ALA A 40 8.18 -32.64 4.42
C ALA A 40 7.02 -32.77 3.40
N ASP A 41 7.24 -33.43 2.26
CA ASP A 41 6.18 -33.69 1.27
C ASP A 41 5.12 -34.66 1.83
N ILE A 42 5.56 -35.72 2.55
CA ILE A 42 4.66 -36.69 3.18
C ILE A 42 3.85 -36.03 4.29
N ASP A 43 4.51 -35.24 5.14
CA ASP A 43 3.88 -34.53 6.25
C ASP A 43 2.86 -33.50 5.74
N PHE A 44 3.21 -32.75 4.69
CA PHE A 44 2.32 -31.81 4.01
C PHE A 44 1.06 -32.51 3.47
N LEU A 45 1.20 -33.61 2.70
CA LEU A 45 0.06 -34.34 2.13
C LEU A 45 -0.86 -34.90 3.20
N ASN A 46 -0.29 -35.49 4.26
CA ASN A 46 -1.09 -36.00 5.37
C ASN A 46 -1.82 -34.86 6.11
N GLY A 47 -1.17 -33.73 6.34
CA GLY A 47 -1.79 -32.53 6.92
C GLY A 47 -2.91 -31.98 6.03
N MET A 48 -2.66 -31.84 4.73
CA MET A 48 -3.62 -31.29 3.78
C MET A 48 -4.87 -32.19 3.62
N ILE A 49 -4.73 -33.50 3.67
CA ILE A 49 -5.90 -34.43 3.70
C ILE A 49 -6.82 -34.12 4.88
N VAL A 50 -6.24 -33.91 6.06
CA VAL A 50 -7.04 -33.57 7.25
C VAL A 50 -7.67 -32.19 7.11
N HIS A 51 -6.91 -31.25 6.59
CA HIS A 51 -7.36 -29.89 6.30
C HIS A 51 -8.56 -29.90 5.37
N HIS A 52 -8.48 -30.53 4.21
CA HIS A 52 -9.57 -30.65 3.22
C HIS A 52 -10.83 -31.35 3.76
N ASN A 53 -10.68 -32.35 4.61
CA ASN A 53 -11.83 -32.99 5.26
C ASN A 53 -12.66 -32.00 6.10
N GLN A 54 -12.05 -30.93 6.67
CA GLN A 54 -12.82 -29.92 7.37
C GLN A 54 -13.62 -29.04 6.40
N ALA A 55 -13.07 -28.68 5.23
CA ALA A 55 -13.81 -27.94 4.19
C ALA A 55 -15.04 -28.74 3.72
N ILE A 56 -14.86 -30.02 3.44
CA ILE A 56 -15.95 -30.94 3.08
C ILE A 56 -17.03 -30.97 4.18
N PHE A 57 -16.63 -31.04 5.46
CA PHE A 57 -17.56 -30.99 6.57
C PHE A 57 -18.37 -29.67 6.58
N MET A 58 -17.73 -28.53 6.43
CA MET A 58 -18.40 -27.20 6.40
C MET A 58 -19.34 -27.11 5.19
N SER A 59 -18.90 -27.54 4.01
CA SER A 59 -19.69 -27.50 2.76
C SER A 59 -20.98 -28.32 2.87
N LYS A 60 -20.93 -29.51 3.44
CA LYS A 60 -22.09 -30.40 3.66
C LYS A 60 -23.16 -29.86 4.62
N LEU A 61 -22.90 -28.75 5.32
CA LEU A 61 -23.90 -28.05 6.12
C LEU A 61 -24.82 -27.16 5.29
N ALA A 62 -24.36 -26.65 4.14
CA ALA A 62 -25.03 -25.59 3.37
C ALA A 62 -26.49 -25.92 3.04
N ASP A 63 -26.76 -27.09 2.43
CA ASP A 63 -28.10 -27.51 2.04
C ASP A 63 -29.18 -27.45 3.13
N LYS A 64 -28.73 -27.55 4.41
CA LYS A 64 -29.63 -27.61 5.57
C LYS A 64 -29.70 -26.30 6.33
N ARG A 65 -28.85 -25.33 5.99
CA ARG A 65 -28.64 -24.09 6.77
C ARG A 65 -29.03 -22.83 6.02
N THR A 66 -28.97 -22.86 4.68
CA THR A 66 -29.34 -21.71 3.85
C THR A 66 -30.24 -22.10 2.70
N ASN A 67 -30.93 -21.11 2.15
CA ASN A 67 -31.66 -21.22 0.88
C ASN A 67 -31.01 -20.34 -0.21
N ASN A 68 -29.85 -19.75 0.09
CA ASN A 68 -29.07 -18.98 -0.87
C ASN A 68 -28.41 -19.91 -1.88
N LYS A 69 -28.95 -19.92 -3.10
CA LYS A 69 -28.47 -20.82 -4.15
C LYS A 69 -26.99 -20.63 -4.47
N THR A 70 -26.50 -19.40 -4.41
CA THR A 70 -25.10 -19.08 -4.68
C THR A 70 -24.16 -19.74 -3.67
N ILE A 71 -24.55 -19.75 -2.39
CA ILE A 71 -23.80 -20.43 -1.31
C ILE A 71 -23.87 -21.96 -1.46
N ILE A 72 -25.05 -22.51 -1.81
CA ILE A 72 -25.20 -23.94 -2.04
C ILE A 72 -24.33 -24.40 -3.21
N ASP A 73 -24.43 -23.72 -4.36
CA ASP A 73 -23.65 -24.03 -5.57
C ASP A 73 -22.13 -23.89 -5.32
N LEU A 74 -21.71 -22.93 -4.48
CA LEU A 74 -20.33 -22.80 -4.04
C LEU A 74 -19.88 -23.98 -3.17
N ALA A 75 -20.69 -24.32 -2.16
CA ALA A 75 -20.38 -25.41 -1.24
C ALA A 75 -20.30 -26.76 -1.96
N ASP A 76 -21.21 -27.02 -2.91
CA ASP A 76 -21.19 -28.22 -3.74
C ASP A 76 -19.91 -28.32 -4.58
N ARG A 77 -19.44 -27.19 -5.16
CA ARG A 77 -18.20 -27.15 -5.94
C ARG A 77 -16.99 -27.42 -5.06
N ILE A 78 -16.91 -26.79 -3.87
CA ILE A 78 -15.83 -27.01 -2.91
C ILE A 78 -15.81 -28.48 -2.44
N ASP A 79 -16.97 -29.07 -2.14
CA ASP A 79 -17.07 -30.48 -1.73
C ASP A 79 -16.46 -31.42 -2.78
N VAL A 80 -16.77 -31.22 -4.07
CA VAL A 80 -16.24 -32.03 -5.18
C VAL A 80 -14.74 -31.79 -5.38
N SER A 81 -14.29 -30.52 -5.45
CA SER A 81 -12.87 -30.19 -5.67
C SER A 81 -12.00 -30.77 -4.56
N GLN A 82 -12.38 -30.54 -3.31
CA GLN A 82 -11.62 -31.00 -2.15
C GLN A 82 -11.59 -32.54 -2.05
N GLU A 83 -12.67 -33.27 -2.46
CA GLU A 83 -12.67 -34.70 -2.52
C GLU A 83 -11.73 -35.24 -3.61
N ASP A 84 -11.64 -34.59 -4.77
CA ASP A 84 -10.72 -34.96 -5.84
C ASP A 84 -9.26 -34.74 -5.43
N GLU A 85 -8.96 -33.63 -4.75
CA GLU A 85 -7.62 -33.34 -4.21
C GLU A 85 -7.21 -34.36 -3.13
N ILE A 86 -8.10 -34.76 -2.23
CA ILE A 86 -7.85 -35.83 -1.25
C ILE A 86 -7.52 -37.13 -1.99
N ASN A 87 -8.31 -37.49 -3.00
CA ASN A 87 -8.08 -38.71 -3.78
C ASN A 87 -6.71 -38.74 -4.46
N PHE A 88 -6.27 -37.58 -4.97
CA PHE A 88 -4.91 -37.43 -5.53
C PHE A 88 -3.85 -37.66 -4.45
N MET A 89 -3.94 -36.97 -3.32
CA MET A 89 -2.97 -37.05 -2.22
C MET A 89 -2.85 -38.48 -1.67
N GLU A 90 -3.97 -39.15 -1.43
CA GLU A 90 -3.99 -40.55 -1.01
C GLU A 90 -3.36 -41.49 -2.04
N SER A 91 -3.64 -41.29 -3.33
CA SER A 91 -3.08 -42.08 -4.41
C SER A 91 -1.58 -41.88 -4.54
N TRP A 92 -1.10 -40.64 -4.38
CA TRP A 92 0.32 -40.30 -4.40
C TRP A 92 1.08 -40.99 -3.26
N LEU A 93 0.60 -40.86 -2.01
CA LEU A 93 1.16 -41.53 -0.83
C LEU A 93 1.20 -43.05 -1.02
N LYS A 94 0.09 -43.65 -1.43
CA LYS A 94 -0.03 -45.09 -1.64
C LYS A 94 0.92 -45.60 -2.74
N SER A 95 1.09 -44.88 -3.82
CA SER A 95 1.98 -45.27 -4.94
C SER A 95 3.46 -45.35 -4.55
N ARG A 96 3.83 -44.69 -3.45
CA ARG A 96 5.19 -44.62 -2.91
C ARG A 96 5.38 -45.48 -1.66
N GLU A 97 4.40 -46.34 -1.35
CA GLU A 97 4.39 -47.21 -0.17
C GLU A 97 4.46 -46.45 1.17
N GLU A 98 4.16 -45.14 1.13
CA GLU A 98 4.07 -44.31 2.32
C GLU A 98 2.74 -44.60 3.05
N MET A 99 2.83 -44.83 4.34
CA MET A 99 1.63 -45.04 5.14
C MET A 99 0.94 -43.69 5.39
N MET A 100 -0.36 -43.63 5.09
CA MET A 100 -1.19 -42.54 5.60
C MET A 100 -1.09 -42.56 7.12
N SER A 101 -0.61 -41.48 7.70
CA SER A 101 -0.52 -41.45 9.16
C SER A 101 -1.93 -41.45 9.73
N ASN A 102 -2.17 -42.36 10.69
CA ASN A 102 -3.39 -42.35 11.50
C ASN A 102 -3.34 -41.13 12.46
N MET A 103 -3.23 -39.89 11.94
CA MET A 103 -3.28 -38.68 12.73
C MET A 103 -4.65 -38.41 13.38
N GLY A 104 -5.57 -39.38 13.32
CA GLY A 104 -6.93 -39.29 13.88
C GLY A 104 -7.02 -39.22 15.40
N HIS A 105 -5.92 -39.13 16.13
CA HIS A 105 -5.94 -39.12 17.60
C HIS A 105 -5.17 -38.02 18.30
N ASP A 106 -4.52 -37.08 17.58
CA ASP A 106 -3.89 -35.92 18.23
C ASP A 106 -4.67 -34.64 17.90
N HIS A 107 -5.77 -34.44 18.62
CA HIS A 107 -6.61 -33.23 18.51
C HIS A 107 -5.84 -31.93 18.70
N ASP A 108 -4.70 -31.96 19.40
CA ASP A 108 -3.88 -30.78 19.63
C ASP A 108 -2.99 -30.40 18.42
N MET A 109 -2.65 -31.36 17.55
CA MET A 109 -1.91 -31.08 16.30
C MET A 109 -2.83 -30.50 15.21
N HIS A 110 -4.09 -30.96 15.13
CA HIS A 110 -5.05 -30.43 14.15
C HIS A 110 -5.42 -28.95 14.39
N MET A 111 -5.38 -28.47 15.61
CA MET A 111 -5.65 -27.07 15.96
C MET A 111 -4.49 -26.12 15.62
N LYS A 112 -3.35 -26.63 15.19
CA LYS A 112 -2.16 -25.83 14.82
C LYS A 112 -1.96 -25.68 13.31
N MET A 113 -2.80 -26.29 12.48
CA MET A 113 -2.76 -26.09 11.03
C MET A 113 -3.40 -24.73 10.71
N SER A 114 -2.72 -23.97 9.89
CA SER A 114 -3.19 -22.64 9.52
C SER A 114 -4.59 -22.68 8.90
N GLY A 115 -5.42 -21.71 9.19
CA GLY A 115 -6.77 -21.55 8.63
C GLY A 115 -7.83 -22.52 9.14
N MET A 116 -7.48 -23.50 9.97
CA MET A 116 -8.45 -24.46 10.50
C MET A 116 -9.46 -23.81 11.44
N ALA A 117 -10.74 -24.00 11.17
CA ALA A 117 -11.81 -23.56 12.07
C ALA A 117 -11.77 -24.35 13.39
N THR A 118 -11.83 -23.64 14.50
CA THR A 118 -11.86 -24.22 15.84
C THR A 118 -13.15 -25.02 16.09
N PRO A 119 -13.17 -25.99 17.03
CA PRO A 119 -14.38 -26.72 17.38
C PRO A 119 -15.55 -25.80 17.78
N LYS A 120 -15.26 -24.63 18.39
CA LYS A 120 -16.27 -23.64 18.73
C LYS A 120 -16.86 -23.01 17.47
N GLN A 121 -16.01 -22.57 16.53
CA GLN A 121 -16.44 -21.98 15.26
C GLN A 121 -17.27 -22.96 14.42
N LEU A 122 -16.86 -24.22 14.33
CA LEU A 122 -17.65 -25.27 13.64
C LEU A 122 -19.03 -25.44 14.29
N LYS A 123 -19.10 -25.45 15.62
CA LYS A 123 -20.37 -25.55 16.35
C LYS A 123 -21.24 -24.31 16.14
N ASP A 124 -20.64 -23.13 16.09
CA ASP A 124 -21.35 -21.89 15.81
C ASP A 124 -21.91 -21.92 14.37
N LEU A 125 -21.15 -22.45 13.41
CA LEU A 125 -21.57 -22.65 12.02
C LEU A 125 -22.73 -23.66 11.92
N GLU A 126 -22.65 -24.81 12.61
CA GLU A 126 -23.74 -25.79 12.68
C GLU A 126 -25.05 -25.21 13.23
N ASN A 127 -24.98 -24.23 14.13
CA ASN A 127 -26.14 -23.60 14.76
C ASN A 127 -26.68 -22.40 13.98
N SER A 128 -25.90 -21.80 13.12
CA SER A 128 -26.30 -20.64 12.30
C SER A 128 -27.26 -21.03 11.16
N LYS A 129 -28.01 -20.07 10.62
CA LYS A 129 -28.95 -20.28 9.50
C LYS A 129 -29.09 -19.04 8.65
N SER A 130 -29.53 -19.22 7.41
CA SER A 130 -29.78 -18.13 6.46
C SER A 130 -28.54 -17.23 6.30
N THR A 131 -28.67 -15.91 6.25
CA THR A 131 -27.58 -14.97 6.05
C THR A 131 -26.48 -15.06 7.11
N ASP A 132 -26.83 -15.39 8.36
CA ASP A 132 -25.81 -15.59 9.41
C ASP A 132 -24.94 -16.82 9.12
N PHE A 133 -25.56 -17.89 8.60
CA PHE A 133 -24.80 -19.05 8.11
C PHE A 133 -23.94 -18.66 6.91
N ASP A 134 -24.51 -17.97 5.93
CA ASP A 134 -23.81 -17.58 4.71
C ASP A 134 -22.54 -16.78 5.03
N ARG A 135 -22.64 -15.75 5.88
CA ARG A 135 -21.50 -14.93 6.30
C ARG A 135 -20.43 -15.74 7.05
N LEU A 136 -20.85 -16.54 8.03
CA LEU A 136 -19.91 -17.33 8.82
C LEU A 136 -19.26 -18.45 7.99
N PHE A 137 -20.00 -19.10 7.09
CA PHE A 137 -19.47 -20.08 6.15
C PHE A 137 -18.37 -19.50 5.27
N LEU A 138 -18.64 -18.33 4.65
CA LEU A 138 -17.67 -17.65 3.80
C LEU A 138 -16.42 -17.23 4.60
N GLN A 139 -16.60 -16.66 5.78
CA GLN A 139 -15.49 -16.26 6.65
C GLN A 139 -14.59 -17.44 7.01
N LEU A 140 -15.17 -18.56 7.44
CA LEU A 140 -14.40 -19.74 7.84
C LEU A 140 -13.77 -20.44 6.65
N MET A 141 -14.47 -20.49 5.51
CA MET A 141 -13.97 -21.17 4.31
C MET A 141 -12.85 -20.36 3.64
N ILE A 142 -12.95 -19.03 3.62
CA ILE A 142 -11.86 -18.18 3.13
C ILE A 142 -10.61 -18.34 4.00
N ALA A 143 -10.74 -18.25 5.32
CA ALA A 143 -9.62 -18.48 6.23
C ALA A 143 -9.01 -19.87 6.06
N HIS A 144 -9.84 -20.87 5.83
CA HIS A 144 -9.42 -22.25 5.56
C HIS A 144 -8.60 -22.34 4.26
N HIS A 145 -9.06 -21.74 3.16
CA HIS A 145 -8.34 -21.75 1.89
C HIS A 145 -7.03 -20.96 1.96
N ASP A 146 -7.02 -19.83 2.66
CA ASP A 146 -5.81 -19.04 2.90
C ASP A 146 -4.78 -19.85 3.71
N GLY A 147 -5.23 -20.58 4.73
CA GLY A 147 -4.39 -21.52 5.47
C GLY A 147 -3.77 -22.62 4.62
N ALA A 148 -4.46 -23.11 3.59
CA ALA A 148 -3.88 -24.05 2.63
C ALA A 148 -2.73 -23.42 1.82
N LEU A 149 -2.87 -22.15 1.42
CA LEU A 149 -1.80 -21.39 0.75
C LEU A 149 -0.58 -21.23 1.65
N GLU A 150 -0.78 -20.89 2.92
CA GLU A 150 0.30 -20.81 3.91
C GLU A 150 1.01 -22.16 4.12
N MET A 151 0.27 -23.25 4.19
CA MET A 151 0.86 -24.60 4.28
C MET A 151 1.74 -24.93 3.06
N VAL A 152 1.37 -24.48 1.86
CA VAL A 152 2.21 -24.61 0.65
C VAL A 152 3.46 -23.74 0.76
N ASP A 153 3.35 -22.52 1.24
CA ASP A 153 4.48 -21.63 1.42
C ASP A 153 5.47 -22.18 2.46
N GLU A 154 4.97 -22.78 3.54
CA GLU A 154 5.81 -23.49 4.51
C GLU A 154 6.50 -24.72 3.89
N LEU A 155 5.79 -25.54 3.10
CA LEU A 155 6.40 -26.64 2.38
C LEU A 155 7.58 -26.18 1.53
N LYS A 156 7.43 -25.09 0.76
CA LYS A 156 8.45 -24.56 -0.14
C LYS A 156 9.70 -24.05 0.56
N LYS A 157 9.67 -23.80 1.86
CA LYS A 157 10.87 -23.43 2.66
C LYS A 157 11.82 -24.60 2.89
N PHE A 158 11.35 -25.86 2.75
CA PHE A 158 12.18 -27.05 2.94
C PHE A 158 13.00 -27.37 1.68
N PRO A 159 14.33 -27.49 1.75
CA PRO A 159 15.15 -27.83 0.61
C PRO A 159 14.79 -29.22 0.05
N GLY A 160 14.46 -29.29 -1.23
CA GLY A 160 14.11 -30.54 -1.92
C GLY A 160 12.65 -30.93 -1.84
N SER A 161 11.80 -30.15 -1.17
CA SER A 161 10.35 -30.34 -1.21
C SER A 161 9.76 -30.06 -2.59
N ALA A 162 8.63 -30.69 -2.88
CA ALA A 162 7.90 -30.58 -4.15
C ALA A 162 8.78 -30.81 -5.40
N ASN A 163 9.83 -31.63 -5.31
CA ASN A 163 10.68 -31.98 -6.45
C ASN A 163 10.09 -33.12 -7.29
N ASP A 164 9.20 -33.93 -6.75
CA ASP A 164 8.43 -34.91 -7.52
C ASP A 164 7.55 -34.18 -8.54
N PRO A 165 7.64 -34.47 -9.85
CA PRO A 165 6.91 -33.72 -10.87
C PRO A 165 5.39 -33.69 -10.69
N LEU A 166 4.79 -34.81 -10.26
CA LEU A 166 3.33 -34.89 -10.03
C LEU A 166 2.93 -34.06 -8.79
N LEU A 167 3.76 -34.08 -7.75
CA LEU A 167 3.52 -33.26 -6.57
C LEU A 167 3.71 -31.77 -6.85
N ASN A 168 4.71 -31.44 -7.66
CA ASN A 168 4.94 -30.03 -8.08
C ASN A 168 3.76 -29.46 -8.86
N GLU A 169 3.23 -30.24 -9.81
CA GLU A 169 2.04 -29.86 -10.57
C GLU A 169 0.83 -29.70 -9.64
N PHE A 170 0.55 -30.69 -8.80
CA PHE A 170 -0.53 -30.64 -7.82
C PHE A 170 -0.45 -29.42 -6.89
N VAL A 171 0.73 -29.14 -6.33
CA VAL A 171 0.93 -27.97 -5.44
C VAL A 171 0.70 -26.64 -6.20
N SER A 172 1.05 -26.61 -7.49
CA SER A 172 0.83 -25.41 -8.32
C SER A 172 -0.66 -25.21 -8.63
N ASP A 173 -1.35 -26.29 -8.98
CA ASP A 173 -2.81 -26.26 -9.24
C ASP A 173 -3.57 -25.90 -7.97
N LEU A 174 -3.21 -26.50 -6.82
CA LEU A 174 -3.82 -26.21 -5.53
C LEU A 174 -3.72 -24.71 -5.19
N VAL A 175 -2.54 -24.09 -5.38
CA VAL A 175 -2.38 -22.66 -5.13
C VAL A 175 -3.30 -21.82 -6.02
N ASN A 176 -3.41 -22.18 -7.30
CA ASN A 176 -4.28 -21.45 -8.22
C ASN A 176 -5.75 -21.62 -7.84
N ASP A 177 -6.21 -22.85 -7.64
CA ASP A 177 -7.61 -23.16 -7.39
C ASP A 177 -8.10 -22.55 -6.07
N GLN A 178 -7.29 -22.68 -4.99
CA GLN A 178 -7.61 -22.04 -3.70
C GLN A 178 -7.68 -20.52 -3.82
N SER A 179 -6.75 -19.89 -4.57
CA SER A 179 -6.74 -18.44 -4.75
C SER A 179 -7.98 -17.94 -5.53
N VAL A 180 -8.36 -18.62 -6.60
CA VAL A 180 -9.58 -18.30 -7.38
C VAL A 180 -10.84 -18.47 -6.54
N GLU A 181 -10.90 -19.52 -5.72
CA GLU A 181 -12.05 -19.74 -4.82
C GLU A 181 -12.16 -18.67 -3.74
N ILE A 182 -11.04 -18.22 -3.17
CA ILE A 182 -11.01 -17.08 -2.23
C ILE A 182 -11.60 -15.83 -2.90
N GLU A 183 -11.19 -15.49 -4.13
CA GLU A 183 -11.73 -14.34 -4.86
C GLU A 183 -13.25 -14.46 -5.09
N ARG A 184 -13.73 -15.64 -5.44
CA ARG A 184 -15.18 -15.89 -5.61
C ARG A 184 -15.95 -15.74 -4.30
N MET A 185 -15.42 -16.29 -3.22
CA MET A 185 -15.99 -16.18 -1.89
C MET A 185 -16.02 -14.74 -1.41
N ASN A 186 -14.96 -13.97 -1.66
CA ASN A 186 -14.90 -12.57 -1.32
C ASN A 186 -16.00 -11.76 -2.07
N LYS A 187 -16.17 -11.99 -3.37
CA LYS A 187 -17.26 -11.33 -4.15
C LYS A 187 -18.64 -11.61 -3.55
N ILE A 188 -18.88 -12.85 -3.10
CA ILE A 188 -20.14 -13.20 -2.46
C ILE A 188 -20.25 -12.52 -1.10
N ALA A 189 -19.18 -12.52 -0.28
CA ALA A 189 -19.16 -11.85 1.02
C ALA A 189 -19.41 -10.34 0.92
N VAL A 190 -18.79 -9.68 -0.07
CA VAL A 190 -19.05 -8.28 -0.40
C VAL A 190 -20.53 -8.05 -0.72
N SER A 191 -21.15 -8.92 -1.53
CA SER A 191 -22.57 -8.81 -1.89
C SER A 191 -23.54 -9.01 -0.70
N LEU A 192 -23.07 -9.58 0.40
CA LEU A 192 -23.83 -9.75 1.64
C LEU A 192 -23.61 -8.60 2.65
N SER A 193 -22.77 -7.63 2.31
CA SER A 193 -22.53 -6.45 3.16
C SER A 193 -23.71 -5.50 3.11
N ASP A 194 -24.02 -4.88 4.25
CA ASP A 194 -25.02 -3.82 4.35
C ASP A 194 -24.40 -2.42 4.12
N ASP A 195 -23.07 -2.32 3.95
CA ASP A 195 -22.40 -1.05 3.68
C ASP A 195 -22.66 -0.60 2.24
N PRO A 196 -23.17 0.62 2.01
CA PRO A 196 -23.50 1.11 0.66
C PRO A 196 -22.30 1.21 -0.29
N ARG A 197 -21.08 1.14 0.20
CA ARG A 197 -19.84 1.14 -0.60
C ARG A 197 -19.51 -0.24 -1.17
N ALA A 198 -20.05 -1.30 -0.56
CA ALA A 198 -19.73 -2.65 -0.99
C ALA A 198 -20.39 -2.98 -2.33
N GLY A 199 -19.59 -3.44 -3.29
CA GLY A 199 -20.10 -3.92 -4.58
C GLY A 199 -20.62 -2.83 -5.53
N LEU A 200 -20.07 -1.62 -5.47
CA LEU A 200 -20.34 -0.56 -6.43
C LEU A 200 -19.93 -0.99 -7.85
N SER A 201 -20.72 -0.59 -8.86
CA SER A 201 -20.41 -0.91 -10.25
C SER A 201 -19.13 -0.22 -10.73
N PRO A 202 -18.33 -0.92 -11.56
CA PRO A 202 -17.03 -0.43 -12.01
C PRO A 202 -17.14 0.64 -13.10
N GLY A 203 -16.05 1.39 -13.28
CA GLY A 203 -15.87 2.29 -14.41
C GLY A 203 -14.97 3.48 -14.12
N LEU A 204 -14.16 3.90 -15.11
CA LEU A 204 -13.25 5.02 -14.91
C LEU A 204 -14.01 6.33 -14.61
N TYR A 205 -15.06 6.64 -15.38
CA TYR A 205 -15.87 7.86 -15.24
C TYR A 205 -17.36 7.61 -15.08
N ILE A 206 -17.76 6.34 -14.96
CA ILE A 206 -19.17 5.93 -14.88
C ILE A 206 -19.41 4.95 -13.72
N ALA A 207 -18.41 4.75 -12.86
CA ALA A 207 -18.57 3.94 -11.66
C ALA A 207 -19.72 4.47 -10.79
N ASP A 208 -20.40 3.56 -10.10
CA ASP A 208 -21.37 3.96 -9.08
C ASP A 208 -20.67 4.66 -7.92
N GLU A 209 -21.42 5.49 -7.18
CA GLU A 209 -20.89 6.29 -6.06
C GLU A 209 -21.71 6.05 -4.80
N ALA A 210 -21.03 6.01 -3.66
CA ALA A 210 -21.64 6.03 -2.33
C ALA A 210 -21.12 7.24 -1.53
N ILE A 211 -22.03 7.99 -0.92
CA ILE A 211 -21.67 9.21 -0.19
C ILE A 211 -22.51 9.35 1.07
N LEU A 212 -21.87 9.75 2.17
CA LEU A 212 -22.52 10.03 3.45
C LEU A 212 -21.95 11.31 4.07
N ASN A 213 -22.81 12.25 4.42
CA ASN A 213 -22.48 13.51 5.13
C ASN A 213 -21.46 14.40 4.39
N LEU A 214 -21.25 14.16 3.11
CA LEU A 214 -20.48 14.97 2.17
C LEU A 214 -21.32 15.34 0.96
N GLU A 215 -20.93 16.39 0.25
CA GLU A 215 -21.46 16.77 -1.05
C GLU A 215 -20.28 16.88 -2.04
N LEU A 216 -20.29 16.10 -3.11
CA LEU A 216 -19.34 16.23 -4.21
C LEU A 216 -19.76 17.44 -5.05
N ILE A 217 -18.96 18.52 -5.05
CA ILE A 217 -19.30 19.76 -5.74
C ILE A 217 -18.57 19.93 -7.08
N ALA A 218 -17.47 19.21 -7.28
CA ALA A 218 -16.77 19.19 -8.57
C ALA A 218 -15.92 17.93 -8.72
N SER A 219 -15.86 17.43 -9.97
CA SER A 219 -14.89 16.42 -10.42
C SER A 219 -14.17 16.96 -11.65
N LEU A 220 -12.89 17.24 -11.52
CA LEU A 220 -12.05 17.76 -12.58
C LEU A 220 -11.17 16.64 -13.14
N ARG A 221 -11.26 16.38 -14.45
CA ARG A 221 -10.37 15.41 -15.11
C ARG A 221 -8.93 15.94 -15.13
N LYS A 222 -7.97 15.04 -15.29
CA LYS A 222 -6.57 15.42 -15.53
C LYS A 222 -6.49 16.36 -16.75
N PRO A 223 -5.62 17.40 -16.71
CA PRO A 223 -5.40 18.28 -17.85
C PRO A 223 -4.86 17.54 -19.07
N VAL A 224 -5.08 18.08 -20.26
CA VAL A 224 -4.45 17.61 -21.50
C VAL A 224 -2.92 17.58 -21.34
N GLY A 225 -2.29 16.48 -21.73
CA GLY A 225 -0.85 16.23 -21.52
C GLY A 225 -0.52 15.50 -20.21
N PHE A 226 -1.52 15.26 -19.33
CA PHE A 226 -1.39 14.53 -18.08
C PHE A 226 -2.24 13.25 -18.06
N TYR A 227 -2.36 12.62 -19.21
CA TYR A 227 -2.89 11.29 -19.45
C TYR A 227 -2.23 10.72 -20.72
N ASP A 228 -2.30 9.42 -20.91
CA ASP A 228 -1.85 8.78 -22.17
C ASP A 228 -2.90 9.04 -23.28
N PRO A 229 -2.56 9.75 -24.35
CA PRO A 229 -3.49 10.00 -25.44
C PRO A 229 -3.87 8.74 -26.22
N ASP A 230 -3.05 7.68 -26.16
CA ASP A 230 -3.31 6.41 -26.82
C ASP A 230 -4.20 5.48 -25.94
N ASP A 231 -4.24 5.74 -24.63
CA ASP A 231 -5.10 5.05 -23.68
C ASP A 231 -5.72 6.03 -22.65
N PRO A 232 -6.57 6.98 -23.11
CA PRO A 232 -7.12 8.04 -22.24
C PRO A 232 -8.05 7.52 -21.15
N GLU A 233 -8.53 6.28 -21.29
CA GLU A 233 -9.38 5.59 -20.31
C GLU A 233 -8.58 4.58 -19.47
N ALA A 234 -7.28 4.53 -19.64
CA ALA A 234 -6.38 3.65 -18.90
C ALA A 234 -6.80 2.17 -18.87
N LYS A 235 -7.32 1.69 -20.02
CA LYS A 235 -7.79 0.30 -20.17
C LYS A 235 -6.62 -0.70 -20.25
N GLY A 236 -5.38 -0.21 -20.46
CA GLY A 236 -4.20 -1.03 -20.72
C GLY A 236 -4.10 -1.51 -22.16
N VAL A 237 -2.89 -1.75 -22.64
CA VAL A 237 -2.60 -1.93 -24.07
C VAL A 237 -2.70 -3.40 -24.54
N GLU A 238 -2.58 -4.38 -23.66
CA GLU A 238 -2.56 -5.79 -24.06
C GLU A 238 -3.33 -6.66 -23.07
N ASP A 239 -4.10 -7.58 -23.60
CA ASP A 239 -4.66 -8.69 -22.84
C ASP A 239 -3.57 -9.78 -22.75
N PRO A 240 -2.99 -9.99 -21.55
CA PRO A 240 -1.91 -10.97 -21.38
C PRO A 240 -2.40 -12.40 -21.40
N THR A 241 -3.72 -12.59 -21.35
CA THR A 241 -4.32 -13.93 -21.34
C THR A 241 -4.34 -14.56 -22.73
N LYS A 242 -4.01 -13.80 -23.79
CA LYS A 242 -4.02 -14.31 -25.17
C LYS A 242 -3.04 -15.44 -25.44
N ASP A 243 -1.97 -15.55 -24.65
CA ASP A 243 -0.92 -16.56 -24.81
C ASP A 243 -0.92 -17.62 -23.69
N LEU A 244 -1.91 -17.58 -22.79
CA LEU A 244 -2.05 -18.55 -21.71
C LEU A 244 -3.06 -19.65 -22.08
N ASP A 245 -2.85 -20.85 -21.54
CA ASP A 245 -3.73 -22.00 -21.76
C ASP A 245 -5.20 -21.60 -21.51
N GLU A 246 -6.05 -21.71 -22.54
CA GLU A 246 -7.44 -21.23 -22.52
C GLU A 246 -8.29 -21.89 -21.42
N ASP A 247 -7.80 -22.97 -20.82
CA ASP A 247 -8.52 -23.79 -19.82
C ASP A 247 -8.27 -23.36 -18.37
N ARG A 248 -7.36 -22.39 -18.11
CA ARG A 248 -7.02 -21.94 -16.75
C ARG A 248 -7.65 -20.58 -16.42
N GLU A 249 -8.44 -20.53 -15.34
CA GLU A 249 -8.90 -19.24 -14.78
C GLU A 249 -7.75 -18.55 -14.03
N LEU A 250 -7.53 -17.28 -14.32
CA LEU A 250 -6.50 -16.46 -13.69
C LEU A 250 -7.08 -15.63 -12.54
N THR A 251 -6.31 -15.47 -11.48
CA THR A 251 -6.64 -14.50 -10.42
C THR A 251 -6.60 -13.05 -10.94
N THR A 252 -7.30 -12.16 -10.29
CA THR A 252 -7.27 -10.72 -10.58
C THR A 252 -5.83 -10.17 -10.52
N LEU A 253 -5.02 -10.65 -9.57
CA LEU A 253 -3.63 -10.23 -9.45
C LEU A 253 -2.76 -10.67 -10.63
N GLU A 254 -2.94 -11.91 -11.13
CA GLU A 254 -2.22 -12.40 -12.31
C GLU A 254 -2.60 -11.61 -13.56
N LYS A 255 -3.89 -11.34 -13.76
CA LYS A 255 -4.40 -10.49 -14.83
C LYS A 255 -3.79 -9.07 -14.74
N SER A 256 -3.74 -8.50 -13.55
CA SER A 256 -3.21 -7.14 -13.32
C SER A 256 -1.70 -7.05 -13.58
N ARG A 257 -0.93 -8.06 -13.16
CA ARG A 257 0.54 -8.09 -13.39
C ARG A 257 0.92 -8.19 -14.86
N ALA A 258 0.08 -8.81 -15.64
CA ALA A 258 0.33 -9.03 -17.04
C ALA A 258 -0.05 -7.82 -17.91
N ARG A 259 -0.99 -6.95 -17.47
CA ARG A 259 -1.31 -5.70 -18.16
C ARG A 259 -0.32 -4.59 -17.83
N LYS A 260 0.29 -4.01 -18.86
CA LYS A 260 1.06 -2.76 -18.71
C LYS A 260 0.06 -1.59 -18.79
N SER A 261 -0.22 -0.98 -17.65
CA SER A 261 -1.00 0.26 -17.62
C SER A 261 -0.05 1.46 -17.62
N PRO A 262 -0.17 2.43 -18.53
CA PRO A 262 0.59 3.66 -18.53
C PRO A 262 0.18 4.62 -17.39
N ILE A 263 -0.87 4.29 -16.65
CA ILE A 263 -1.52 5.15 -15.65
C ILE A 263 -0.55 5.70 -14.61
N MET A 264 0.39 4.87 -14.13
CA MET A 264 1.40 5.29 -13.16
C MET A 264 2.40 6.32 -13.72
N SER A 265 2.47 6.50 -15.04
CA SER A 265 3.27 7.57 -15.64
C SER A 265 2.63 8.96 -15.50
N PHE A 266 1.33 9.01 -15.20
CA PHE A 266 0.52 10.23 -15.12
C PHE A 266 -0.30 10.30 -13.82
N ALA A 267 -0.01 9.45 -12.86
CA ALA A 267 -0.74 9.39 -11.58
C ALA A 267 -0.68 10.73 -10.85
N ASN A 268 -1.84 11.23 -10.42
CA ASN A 268 -1.88 12.35 -9.50
C ASN A 268 -1.39 11.92 -8.11
N THR A 269 -0.81 12.85 -7.39
CA THR A 269 -0.23 12.63 -6.07
C THR A 269 -0.66 13.73 -5.09
N ASP A 270 0.26 14.26 -4.32
CA ASP A 270 -0.02 15.21 -3.26
C ASP A 270 -0.36 16.64 -3.75
N MET A 271 -0.94 17.41 -2.84
CA MET A 271 -1.33 18.80 -3.08
C MET A 271 -0.73 19.74 -2.03
N ALA A 272 -0.34 20.91 -2.46
CA ALA A 272 -0.02 22.04 -1.58
C ALA A 272 -0.93 23.23 -1.87
N PHE A 273 -1.22 24.02 -0.84
CA PHE A 273 -2.11 25.18 -0.93
C PHE A 273 -1.46 26.44 -0.36
N LYS A 274 -1.75 27.56 -0.96
CA LYS A 274 -1.39 28.88 -0.42
C LYS A 274 -2.45 29.90 -0.87
N ASP A 275 -3.14 30.52 0.08
CA ASP A 275 -4.22 31.44 -0.20
C ASP A 275 -5.27 30.81 -1.15
N ASP A 276 -5.45 31.36 -2.36
CA ASP A 276 -6.34 30.81 -3.40
C ASP A 276 -5.63 29.94 -4.46
N LEU A 277 -4.37 29.55 -4.20
CA LEU A 277 -3.58 28.70 -5.08
C LEU A 277 -3.62 27.24 -4.58
N LEU A 278 -3.90 26.31 -5.49
CA LEU A 278 -3.70 24.87 -5.32
C LEU A 278 -2.68 24.38 -6.33
N ILE A 279 -1.68 23.63 -5.89
CA ILE A 279 -0.75 22.93 -6.75
C ILE A 279 -0.91 21.44 -6.50
N ALA A 280 -1.23 20.68 -7.57
CA ALA A 280 -1.31 19.24 -7.53
C ALA A 280 -0.10 18.63 -8.23
N GLY A 281 0.70 17.89 -7.49
CA GLY A 281 1.80 17.07 -8.00
C GLY A 281 1.33 15.84 -8.74
N ASN A 282 2.18 15.29 -9.57
CA ASN A 282 1.92 14.02 -10.25
C ASN A 282 3.21 13.42 -10.82
N TYR A 283 3.16 12.18 -11.29
CA TYR A 283 4.32 11.48 -11.86
C TYR A 283 4.86 12.09 -13.16
N HIS A 284 4.11 13.04 -13.76
CA HIS A 284 4.49 13.71 -15.01
C HIS A 284 4.91 15.18 -14.83
N GLY A 285 4.76 15.71 -13.60
CA GLY A 285 5.07 17.09 -13.25
C GLY A 285 4.11 17.66 -12.18
N PHE A 286 3.54 18.82 -12.43
CA PHE A 286 2.53 19.40 -11.54
C PHE A 286 1.56 20.33 -12.29
N ASN A 287 0.38 20.53 -11.70
CA ASN A 287 -0.66 21.39 -12.22
C ASN A 287 -1.00 22.48 -11.21
N MET A 288 -1.14 23.72 -11.66
CA MET A 288 -1.47 24.86 -10.82
C MET A 288 -2.89 25.34 -11.10
N TYR A 289 -3.64 25.52 -10.03
CA TYR A 289 -5.04 25.94 -10.08
C TYR A 289 -5.28 27.17 -9.18
N LYS A 290 -6.17 28.02 -9.62
CA LYS A 290 -6.75 29.07 -8.77
C LYS A 290 -8.08 28.56 -8.20
N ILE A 291 -8.20 28.54 -6.89
CA ILE A 291 -9.44 28.22 -6.18
C ILE A 291 -10.36 29.42 -6.28
N LYS A 292 -11.60 29.19 -6.70
CA LYS A 292 -12.63 30.24 -6.74
C LYS A 292 -13.37 30.31 -5.41
N ASN A 293 -14.21 31.35 -5.26
CA ASN A 293 -15.03 31.55 -4.06
C ASN A 293 -16.01 30.40 -3.74
N ASP A 294 -16.31 29.56 -4.73
CA ASP A 294 -17.15 28.36 -4.60
C ASP A 294 -16.34 27.10 -4.26
N GLY A 295 -15.02 27.26 -4.01
CA GLY A 295 -14.11 26.15 -3.72
C GLY A 295 -13.62 25.40 -4.97
N ILE A 296 -14.15 25.70 -6.17
CA ILE A 296 -13.83 24.94 -7.40
C ILE A 296 -12.53 25.45 -8.02
N PRO A 297 -11.49 24.59 -8.17
CA PRO A 297 -10.24 24.95 -8.79
C PRO A 297 -10.39 25.21 -10.29
N LYS A 298 -9.70 26.24 -10.78
CA LYS A 298 -9.57 26.53 -12.21
C LYS A 298 -8.10 26.42 -12.60
N LEU A 299 -7.78 25.58 -13.58
CA LEU A 299 -6.43 25.41 -14.10
C LEU A 299 -5.86 26.75 -14.58
N ILE A 300 -4.63 27.06 -14.14
CA ILE A 300 -3.82 28.22 -14.57
C ILE A 300 -2.79 27.74 -15.59
N SER A 301 -1.98 26.74 -15.20
CA SER A 301 -0.90 26.18 -16.02
C SER A 301 -0.57 24.75 -15.59
N SER A 302 0.12 24.08 -16.48
CA SER A 302 0.63 22.71 -16.29
C SER A 302 2.11 22.67 -16.61
N VAL A 303 2.90 22.03 -15.75
CA VAL A 303 4.34 21.90 -15.92
C VAL A 303 4.70 20.44 -16.11
N VAL A 304 5.26 20.11 -17.27
CA VAL A 304 5.78 18.76 -17.57
C VAL A 304 7.21 18.67 -17.08
N CYS A 305 7.43 17.83 -16.08
CA CYS A 305 8.74 17.55 -15.51
C CYS A 305 8.72 16.16 -14.83
N PRO A 306 8.76 15.08 -15.59
CA PRO A 306 8.60 13.72 -15.07
C PRO A 306 9.66 13.38 -14.03
N GLY A 307 9.24 12.70 -12.95
CA GLY A 307 10.21 12.44 -11.90
C GLY A 307 9.82 11.46 -10.82
N GLY A 308 8.64 10.92 -10.82
CA GLY A 308 8.10 10.10 -9.74
C GLY A 308 6.96 10.81 -9.04
N GLN A 309 6.72 10.52 -7.79
CA GLN A 309 5.53 11.00 -7.06
C GLN A 309 5.30 12.50 -7.21
N GLY A 310 6.36 13.31 -7.17
CA GLY A 310 6.22 14.74 -7.40
C GLY A 310 5.52 15.47 -6.27
N ASP A 311 5.72 15.04 -5.03
CA ASP A 311 5.22 15.74 -3.84
C ASP A 311 5.68 17.18 -3.85
N VAL A 312 4.77 18.07 -3.47
CA VAL A 312 4.96 19.53 -3.60
C VAL A 312 4.80 20.25 -2.27
N SER A 313 5.62 21.28 -2.07
CA SER A 313 5.47 22.23 -0.96
C SER A 313 5.70 23.67 -1.43
N ILE A 314 4.97 24.62 -0.83
CA ILE A 314 5.04 26.04 -1.18
C ILE A 314 5.63 26.83 -0.01
N VAL A 315 6.66 27.62 -0.28
CA VAL A 315 7.21 28.60 0.67
C VAL A 315 7.43 29.93 -0.03
N GLY A 316 6.64 30.93 0.29
CA GLY A 316 6.65 32.19 -0.44
C GLY A 316 6.29 32.02 -1.91
N ASP A 317 7.19 32.36 -2.81
CA ASP A 317 7.06 32.21 -4.26
C ASP A 317 7.93 31.04 -4.79
N LEU A 318 8.38 30.15 -3.90
CA LEU A 318 9.09 28.95 -4.28
C LEU A 318 8.19 27.72 -4.12
N LEU A 319 8.20 26.87 -5.13
CA LEU A 319 7.67 25.52 -5.11
C LEU A 319 8.82 24.53 -5.02
N ILE A 320 8.73 23.58 -4.09
CA ILE A 320 9.68 22.50 -3.92
C ILE A 320 8.98 21.22 -4.37
N MET A 321 9.67 20.38 -5.15
CA MET A 321 9.11 19.15 -5.73
C MET A 321 10.06 17.98 -5.52
N SER A 322 9.54 16.88 -5.00
CA SER A 322 10.24 15.58 -4.82
C SER A 322 10.42 14.84 -6.14
N VAL A 323 11.57 14.18 -6.31
CA VAL A 323 11.92 13.39 -7.50
C VAL A 323 12.71 12.15 -7.12
N GLU A 324 12.22 10.96 -7.50
CA GLU A 324 12.91 9.70 -7.16
C GLU A 324 13.07 8.70 -8.31
N GLN A 325 12.29 8.80 -9.40
CA GLN A 325 12.32 7.80 -10.47
C GLN A 325 13.58 7.88 -11.33
N ASN A 326 14.07 6.71 -11.74
CA ASN A 326 15.26 6.57 -12.58
C ASN A 326 15.12 7.21 -13.97
N ARG A 327 13.91 7.44 -14.47
CA ARG A 327 13.64 8.10 -15.75
C ARG A 327 13.81 9.62 -15.73
N SER A 328 13.94 10.21 -14.53
CA SER A 328 13.98 11.66 -14.36
C SER A 328 15.25 12.28 -14.92
N ARG A 329 15.11 13.43 -15.55
CA ARG A 329 16.21 14.18 -16.18
C ARG A 329 16.39 15.51 -15.48
N ILE A 330 17.65 16.00 -15.47
CA ILE A 330 17.97 17.32 -14.88
C ILE A 330 17.26 18.48 -15.61
N ASP A 331 16.97 18.31 -16.90
CA ASP A 331 16.33 19.28 -17.78
C ASP A 331 14.80 19.13 -17.88
N CYS A 332 14.16 18.32 -17.05
CA CYS A 332 12.75 17.97 -17.13
C CYS A 332 12.33 17.26 -18.45
N GLY A 333 13.27 16.75 -19.23
CA GLY A 333 12.97 16.11 -20.51
C GLY A 333 12.08 14.86 -20.35
N SER A 334 11.03 14.75 -21.19
CA SER A 334 10.07 13.63 -21.16
C SER A 334 10.62 12.33 -21.78
N MET A 335 11.78 12.38 -22.44
CA MET A 335 12.38 11.20 -23.11
C MET A 335 12.95 10.18 -22.12
N GLY A 336 13.03 10.53 -20.84
CA GLY A 336 13.61 9.65 -19.82
C GLY A 336 15.13 9.53 -19.92
N VAL A 337 15.68 8.61 -19.14
CA VAL A 337 17.10 8.23 -19.10
C VAL A 337 17.16 6.71 -19.15
N GLY A 338 18.16 6.15 -19.87
CA GLY A 338 18.38 4.71 -19.94
C GLY A 338 18.68 4.06 -18.59
N SER A 339 18.84 2.75 -18.56
CA SER A 339 19.10 1.98 -17.33
C SER A 339 20.51 2.19 -16.77
N ASP A 340 21.49 2.52 -17.63
CA ASP A 340 22.88 2.69 -17.24
C ASP A 340 23.11 3.99 -16.48
N ALA A 341 24.21 4.11 -15.76
CA ALA A 341 24.62 5.35 -15.10
C ALA A 341 24.64 6.51 -16.10
N SER A 342 24.07 7.65 -15.74
CA SER A 342 23.94 8.80 -16.63
C SER A 342 24.06 10.11 -15.90
N PRO A 343 24.89 11.05 -16.40
CA PRO A 343 25.01 12.39 -15.84
C PRO A 343 23.72 13.24 -16.04
N GLU A 344 22.81 12.80 -16.91
CA GLU A 344 21.53 13.48 -17.14
C GLU A 344 20.44 13.08 -16.14
N ARG A 345 20.64 11.97 -15.41
CA ARG A 345 19.66 11.50 -14.42
C ARG A 345 19.61 12.44 -13.23
N PHE A 346 18.38 12.71 -12.81
CA PHE A 346 18.11 13.52 -11.63
C PHE A 346 17.25 12.76 -10.63
N ARG A 347 17.69 12.72 -9.38
CA ARG A 347 16.89 12.26 -8.21
C ARG A 347 17.23 13.12 -7.00
N GLY A 348 16.21 13.65 -6.32
CA GLY A 348 16.35 14.59 -5.20
C GLY A 348 15.21 15.59 -5.18
N ILE A 349 15.46 16.86 -4.89
CA ILE A 349 14.44 17.91 -4.91
C ILE A 349 14.71 18.95 -6.00
N ARG A 350 13.64 19.43 -6.62
CA ARG A 350 13.64 20.57 -7.55
C ARG A 350 13.02 21.77 -6.89
N ILE A 351 13.46 22.95 -7.28
CA ILE A 351 12.95 24.23 -6.76
C ILE A 351 12.55 25.08 -7.95
N PHE A 352 11.28 25.50 -7.95
CA PHE A 352 10.73 26.35 -8.99
C PHE A 352 10.36 27.71 -8.41
N ASP A 353 10.63 28.77 -9.17
CA ASP A 353 10.06 30.11 -8.97
C ASP A 353 8.66 30.11 -9.60
N ILE A 354 7.65 30.33 -8.77
CA ILE A 354 6.24 30.40 -9.14
C ILE A 354 5.65 31.80 -8.97
N SER A 355 6.49 32.84 -8.92
CA SER A 355 6.03 34.25 -8.86
C SER A 355 5.17 34.60 -10.08
N ASP A 356 5.46 34.02 -11.24
CA ASP A 356 4.57 34.00 -12.41
C ASP A 356 3.96 32.60 -12.58
N LEU A 357 2.71 32.44 -12.14
CA LEU A 357 1.99 31.16 -12.20
C LEU A 357 1.73 30.66 -13.63
N THR A 358 1.90 31.51 -14.64
CA THR A 358 1.74 31.13 -16.04
C THR A 358 3.06 30.70 -16.69
N ASN A 359 4.18 30.95 -16.03
CA ASN A 359 5.53 30.64 -16.52
C ASN A 359 6.49 30.24 -15.40
N PRO A 360 6.24 29.16 -14.66
CA PRO A 360 7.13 28.67 -13.61
C PRO A 360 8.51 28.33 -14.16
N ARG A 361 9.55 28.59 -13.37
CA ARG A 361 10.94 28.34 -13.79
C ARG A 361 11.69 27.55 -12.74
N GLN A 362 12.38 26.47 -13.14
CA GLN A 362 13.30 25.78 -12.26
C GLN A 362 14.49 26.69 -11.94
N VAL A 363 14.68 27.02 -10.65
CA VAL A 363 15.72 27.96 -10.17
C VAL A 363 16.75 27.30 -9.27
N GLY A 364 16.51 26.06 -8.85
CA GLY A 364 17.43 25.27 -8.04
C GLY A 364 17.11 23.79 -8.10
N ALA A 365 18.08 22.98 -7.71
CA ALA A 365 17.94 21.53 -7.61
C ALA A 365 19.00 20.97 -6.66
N VAL A 366 18.66 19.94 -5.90
CA VAL A 366 19.60 19.20 -5.05
C VAL A 366 19.46 17.71 -5.34
N GLN A 367 20.54 17.10 -5.77
CA GLN A 367 20.59 15.65 -5.99
C GLN A 367 20.89 14.92 -4.67
N THR A 368 20.30 13.75 -4.47
CA THR A 368 20.50 12.88 -3.32
C THR A 368 20.78 11.44 -3.75
N CYS A 369 21.38 10.64 -2.87
CA CYS A 369 21.73 9.27 -3.21
C CYS A 369 20.54 8.34 -3.39
N ARG A 370 19.39 8.63 -2.76
CA ARG A 370 18.18 7.80 -2.80
C ARG A 370 16.97 8.51 -3.42
N GLY A 371 17.19 9.68 -4.03
CA GLY A 371 16.10 10.53 -4.49
C GLY A 371 15.35 11.22 -3.35
N SER A 372 14.20 11.72 -3.67
CA SER A 372 13.22 12.27 -2.73
C SER A 372 11.87 11.62 -3.03
N HIS A 373 11.41 10.81 -2.12
CA HIS A 373 10.04 10.27 -2.14
C HIS A 373 9.10 11.38 -1.68
N THR A 374 9.32 11.84 -0.46
CA THR A 374 8.67 13.01 0.13
C THR A 374 9.73 13.97 0.68
N HIS A 375 9.30 15.17 1.04
CA HIS A 375 10.12 16.13 1.74
C HIS A 375 9.28 16.95 2.72
N SER A 376 9.88 17.39 3.82
CA SER A 376 9.18 18.15 4.86
C SER A 376 9.79 19.54 4.99
N VAL A 377 8.97 20.58 4.93
CA VAL A 377 9.41 21.95 5.22
C VAL A 377 9.50 22.13 6.74
N VAL A 378 10.69 21.95 7.29
CA VAL A 378 10.94 22.03 8.74
C VAL A 378 10.89 23.46 9.25
N ALA A 379 11.48 24.39 8.50
CA ALA A 379 11.47 25.83 8.80
C ALA A 379 11.61 26.64 7.52
N GLY A 380 10.87 27.74 7.43
CA GLY A 380 11.05 28.68 6.32
C GLY A 380 9.87 29.65 6.14
N PRO A 381 10.18 30.93 5.83
CA PRO A 381 11.49 31.55 5.85
C PRO A 381 12.10 31.69 7.25
N THR A 382 13.36 31.31 7.41
CA THR A 382 14.12 31.57 8.64
C THR A 382 14.56 33.05 8.74
N LYS A 383 15.08 33.43 9.89
CA LYS A 383 15.65 34.82 10.07
C LYS A 383 16.75 35.14 9.07
N ASP A 384 17.48 34.12 8.61
CA ASP A 384 18.57 34.23 7.64
C ASP A 384 18.06 34.04 6.19
N ASN A 385 16.75 34.15 5.97
CA ASN A 385 16.09 34.02 4.67
C ASN A 385 16.39 32.68 3.94
N LYS A 386 16.27 31.59 4.68
CA LYS A 386 16.47 30.20 4.19
C LYS A 386 15.24 29.35 4.45
N ILE A 387 15.15 28.25 3.72
CA ILE A 387 14.24 27.14 3.98
C ILE A 387 15.08 25.94 4.40
N ILE A 388 14.63 25.21 5.42
CA ILE A 388 15.23 23.94 5.87
C ILE A 388 14.24 22.82 5.57
N ILE A 389 14.74 21.76 4.92
CA ILE A 389 13.97 20.62 4.48
C ILE A 389 14.59 19.35 5.03
N TYR A 390 13.74 18.41 5.49
CA TYR A 390 14.10 17.01 5.61
C TYR A 390 13.72 16.29 4.33
N ASN A 391 14.64 15.49 3.81
CA ASN A 391 14.45 14.71 2.61
C ASN A 391 14.42 13.22 2.98
N SER A 392 13.37 12.55 2.56
CA SER A 392 13.18 11.11 2.68
C SER A 392 13.25 10.48 1.30
N GLY A 393 14.28 9.65 1.09
CA GLY A 393 14.47 8.90 -0.15
C GLY A 393 14.21 7.42 0.06
N THR A 394 13.26 6.84 -0.66
CA THR A 394 12.89 5.42 -0.56
C THR A 394 13.52 4.57 -1.65
N ALA A 395 13.97 5.19 -2.75
CA ALA A 395 14.57 4.48 -3.88
C ALA A 395 15.90 3.80 -3.49
N GLY A 396 16.32 2.84 -4.31
CA GLY A 396 17.65 2.23 -4.20
C GLY A 396 18.77 3.27 -4.28
N VAL A 397 19.89 3.00 -3.59
CA VAL A 397 21.07 3.87 -3.65
C VAL A 397 21.58 3.94 -5.09
N ARG A 398 21.89 5.14 -5.56
CA ARG A 398 22.45 5.37 -6.90
C ARG A 398 23.84 4.76 -7.00
N ASP A 399 24.21 4.43 -8.23
CA ASP A 399 25.57 4.02 -8.59
C ASP A 399 26.56 5.18 -8.32
N ASP A 400 27.75 4.88 -7.82
CA ASP A 400 28.80 5.85 -7.56
C ASP A 400 29.39 6.45 -8.86
N GLU A 401 29.28 5.75 -9.99
CA GLU A 401 29.58 6.30 -11.34
C GLU A 401 28.62 7.44 -11.73
N GLU A 402 27.41 7.43 -11.19
CA GLU A 402 26.38 8.44 -11.46
C GLU A 402 26.46 9.61 -10.48
N MET A 403 26.71 9.31 -9.22
CA MET A 403 26.88 10.32 -8.16
C MET A 403 27.91 9.83 -7.17
N GLU A 404 29.05 10.48 -7.18
CA GLU A 404 30.17 10.19 -6.25
C GLU A 404 29.68 10.23 -4.80
N GLU A 405 30.23 9.37 -3.93
CA GLU A 405 29.88 9.22 -2.51
C GLU A 405 28.53 8.56 -2.19
N CYS A 406 27.78 8.08 -3.17
CA CYS A 406 26.58 7.27 -2.95
C CYS A 406 26.97 5.82 -2.64
N ILE A 407 27.07 5.49 -1.37
CA ILE A 407 27.48 4.17 -0.89
C ILE A 407 26.27 3.42 -0.36
N GLY A 408 26.08 2.19 -0.82
CA GLY A 408 25.07 1.26 -0.31
C GLY A 408 25.43 0.68 1.05
N ASN A 409 24.79 -0.40 1.43
CA ASN A 409 25.05 -1.08 2.69
C ASN A 409 26.30 -1.97 2.57
N ILE A 410 27.47 -1.42 2.89
CA ILE A 410 28.73 -2.17 3.00
C ILE A 410 28.99 -2.41 4.49
N PRO A 411 29.07 -3.66 4.96
CA PRO A 411 29.30 -3.95 6.37
C PRO A 411 30.55 -3.23 6.93
N GLY A 412 30.35 -2.45 7.98
CA GLY A 412 31.43 -1.68 8.64
C GLY A 412 31.73 -0.32 8.00
N ASP A 413 31.06 0.07 6.93
CA ASP A 413 31.18 1.41 6.33
C ASP A 413 30.03 2.32 6.77
N ASN A 414 30.33 3.30 7.61
CA ASN A 414 29.34 4.25 8.14
C ASN A 414 28.99 5.40 7.17
N ARG A 415 29.59 5.44 5.98
CA ARG A 415 29.28 6.45 4.94
C ARG A 415 28.05 6.07 4.10
N THR A 416 27.36 4.98 4.45
CA THR A 416 26.18 4.52 3.73
C THR A 416 25.11 5.61 3.58
N ALA A 417 24.43 5.64 2.44
CA ALA A 417 23.27 6.48 2.21
C ALA A 417 21.98 5.97 2.90
N LEU A 418 22.04 4.78 3.51
CA LEU A 418 20.97 4.21 4.32
C LEU A 418 21.05 4.69 5.78
N PHE A 419 19.98 4.49 6.54
CA PHE A 419 19.89 4.76 7.97
C PHE A 419 20.10 6.22 8.37
N ARG A 420 19.76 7.16 7.46
CA ARG A 420 19.88 8.61 7.69
C ARG A 420 18.77 9.35 6.97
N ILE A 421 18.59 10.61 7.33
CA ILE A 421 17.83 11.60 6.55
C ILE A 421 18.79 12.65 6.03
N ASP A 422 18.49 13.29 4.88
CA ASP A 422 19.27 14.42 4.40
C ASP A 422 18.59 15.73 4.78
N VAL A 423 19.34 16.64 5.41
CA VAL A 423 18.89 17.98 5.74
C VAL A 423 19.38 18.93 4.65
N ILE A 424 18.42 19.53 3.94
CA ILE A 424 18.70 20.42 2.81
C ILE A 424 18.41 21.87 3.20
N GLU A 425 19.36 22.76 2.88
CA GLU A 425 19.21 24.20 3.06
C GLU A 425 18.99 24.86 1.69
N ILE A 426 17.93 25.68 1.57
CA ILE A 426 17.57 26.45 0.37
C ILE A 426 17.69 27.93 0.71
N PRO A 427 18.68 28.67 0.18
CA PRO A 427 18.73 30.14 0.26
C PRO A 427 17.64 30.74 -0.63
N ILE A 428 16.66 31.42 -0.05
CA ILE A 428 15.51 31.99 -0.80
C ILE A 428 15.95 33.00 -1.85
N SER A 429 16.99 33.80 -1.55
CA SER A 429 17.51 34.82 -2.50
C SER A 429 18.29 34.23 -3.68
N ASP A 430 18.78 32.99 -3.55
CA ASP A 430 19.54 32.30 -4.61
C ASP A 430 19.38 30.76 -4.46
N PRO A 431 18.25 30.22 -4.89
CA PRO A 431 17.97 28.77 -4.76
C PRO A 431 18.94 27.87 -5.52
N SER A 432 19.72 28.42 -6.46
CA SER A 432 20.77 27.67 -7.16
C SER A 432 21.91 27.19 -6.24
N LYS A 433 22.01 27.75 -5.02
CA LYS A 433 23.00 27.41 -4.00
C LYS A 433 22.46 26.40 -2.96
N SER A 434 21.31 25.83 -3.20
CA SER A 434 20.74 24.79 -2.33
C SER A 434 21.66 23.58 -2.24
N LYS A 435 21.75 22.99 -1.04
CA LYS A 435 22.64 21.85 -0.80
C LYS A 435 22.21 21.04 0.42
N ILE A 436 22.64 19.80 0.49
CA ILE A 436 22.65 19.00 1.73
C ILE A 436 23.66 19.64 2.68
N VAL A 437 23.26 19.93 3.91
CA VAL A 437 24.11 20.54 4.96
C VAL A 437 24.44 19.58 6.08
N SER A 438 23.62 18.55 6.30
CA SER A 438 23.87 17.46 7.24
C SER A 438 23.08 16.22 6.84
N SER A 439 23.50 15.06 7.32
CA SER A 439 22.83 13.77 7.09
C SER A 439 22.82 12.95 8.39
N PRO A 440 22.01 13.37 9.39
CA PRO A 440 21.97 12.73 10.70
C PRO A 440 21.48 11.27 10.60
N THR A 441 22.19 10.38 11.31
CA THR A 441 21.90 8.93 11.36
C THR A 441 20.84 8.63 12.42
N VAL A 442 19.61 9.11 12.19
CA VAL A 442 18.50 9.06 13.16
C VAL A 442 18.05 7.64 13.53
N PHE A 443 18.44 6.63 12.75
CA PHE A 443 18.12 5.22 12.98
C PHE A 443 19.22 4.46 13.76
N ALA A 444 20.35 5.11 14.03
CA ALA A 444 21.42 4.49 14.79
C ALA A 444 21.00 4.19 16.22
N ASP A 445 21.54 3.10 16.77
CA ASP A 445 21.44 2.82 18.21
C ASP A 445 22.10 3.95 19.01
N PRO A 446 21.44 4.56 19.99
CA PRO A 446 21.94 5.75 20.68
C PRO A 446 23.11 5.47 21.61
N GLU A 447 23.31 4.22 22.04
CA GLU A 447 24.39 3.82 22.96
C GLU A 447 25.64 3.35 22.20
N THR A 448 25.44 2.56 21.15
CA THR A 448 26.54 1.92 20.42
C THR A 448 26.90 2.65 19.12
N GLY A 449 25.98 3.47 18.58
CA GLY A 449 26.13 4.12 17.28
C GLY A 449 25.94 3.16 16.08
N ALA A 450 25.46 1.92 16.32
CA ALA A 450 25.18 0.96 15.25
C ALA A 450 24.03 1.48 14.36
N LEU A 451 24.26 1.61 13.05
CA LEU A 451 23.36 2.29 12.12
C LEU A 451 21.99 1.59 12.00
N GLY A 452 21.94 0.26 11.96
CA GLY A 452 20.72 -0.55 11.89
C GLY A 452 20.10 -0.84 13.26
N GLY A 453 19.97 0.15 14.13
CA GLY A 453 19.52 0.01 15.52
C GLY A 453 18.02 -0.10 15.73
N LEU A 454 17.20 -0.12 14.67
CA LEU A 454 15.74 -0.26 14.71
C LEU A 454 15.30 -1.58 14.08
N TRP A 455 14.04 -1.68 13.61
CA TRP A 455 13.52 -2.93 13.07
C TRP A 455 14.39 -3.48 11.93
N VAL A 456 14.75 -4.75 12.03
CA VAL A 456 15.68 -5.39 11.09
C VAL A 456 15.02 -5.96 9.83
N GLY A 457 13.70 -5.96 9.78
CA GLY A 457 12.87 -6.60 8.74
C GLY A 457 12.41 -8.00 9.15
N GLY A 458 11.38 -8.49 8.48
CA GLY A 458 10.72 -9.76 8.75
C GLY A 458 9.43 -9.59 9.54
N ASP A 459 8.84 -10.71 9.94
CA ASP A 459 7.64 -10.74 10.77
C ASP A 459 7.95 -10.54 12.26
N HIS A 460 6.93 -10.26 13.04
CA HIS A 460 7.00 -10.10 14.50
C HIS A 460 6.61 -11.39 15.26
N GLY A 461 6.45 -12.51 14.56
CA GLY A 461 5.96 -13.79 15.06
C GLY A 461 4.72 -14.28 14.32
N ASP A 462 4.15 -15.40 14.77
CA ASP A 462 2.96 -15.99 14.14
C ASP A 462 1.80 -14.98 14.07
N ASP A 463 1.05 -15.01 12.97
CA ASP A 463 -0.12 -14.14 12.71
C ASP A 463 0.20 -12.63 12.68
N THR A 464 1.42 -12.24 12.32
CA THR A 464 1.85 -10.84 12.17
C THR A 464 2.27 -10.53 10.73
N GLN A 465 2.45 -9.23 10.42
CA GLN A 465 2.90 -8.80 9.11
C GLN A 465 4.40 -8.92 8.91
N ASP A 466 4.81 -9.27 7.69
CA ASP A 466 6.19 -9.08 7.24
C ASP A 466 6.42 -7.59 6.97
N THR A 467 7.26 -6.98 7.79
CA THR A 467 7.51 -5.55 7.82
C THR A 467 8.93 -5.24 7.33
N ASN A 468 9.06 -4.27 6.45
CA ASN A 468 10.36 -3.88 5.91
C ASN A 468 11.31 -3.36 7.00
N ARG A 469 12.62 -3.56 6.76
CA ARG A 469 13.67 -2.99 7.61
C ARG A 469 13.56 -1.46 7.67
N THR A 470 13.77 -0.89 8.86
CA THR A 470 13.84 0.55 9.06
C THR A 470 15.19 1.10 8.64
N ASP A 471 15.34 1.52 7.41
CA ASP A 471 16.54 2.18 6.87
C ASP A 471 16.26 3.53 6.21
N GLN A 472 15.00 3.97 6.26
CA GLN A 472 14.45 5.22 5.72
C GLN A 472 13.13 5.56 6.39
N CYS A 473 12.64 6.79 6.20
CA CYS A 473 11.24 7.14 6.38
C CYS A 473 10.55 7.23 5.01
N HIS A 474 9.27 6.88 4.96
CA HIS A 474 8.41 7.27 3.86
C HIS A 474 8.06 8.76 4.03
N ASP A 475 7.36 9.12 5.08
CA ASP A 475 7.04 10.49 5.45
C ASP A 475 7.66 10.90 6.79
N ILE A 476 7.97 12.19 6.90
CA ILE A 476 8.28 12.85 8.17
C ILE A 476 7.39 14.09 8.27
N THR A 477 6.37 14.04 9.11
CA THR A 477 5.49 15.18 9.33
C THR A 477 6.02 16.04 10.47
N VAL A 478 6.31 17.30 10.20
CA VAL A 478 6.82 18.24 11.18
C VAL A 478 5.70 19.06 11.82
N PHE A 479 5.80 19.31 13.12
CA PHE A 479 4.92 20.15 13.91
C PHE A 479 5.76 21.24 14.60
N PRO A 480 6.15 22.31 13.86
CA PRO A 480 7.17 23.27 14.29
C PRO A 480 6.83 24.01 15.57
N SER A 481 5.55 24.30 15.83
CA SER A 481 5.11 25.05 17.02
C SER A 481 5.43 24.33 18.34
N SER A 482 5.57 23.00 18.33
CA SER A 482 5.98 22.18 19.47
C SER A 482 7.39 21.63 19.35
N ASN A 483 8.13 21.97 18.29
CA ASN A 483 9.47 21.44 17.97
C ASN A 483 9.54 19.93 17.92
N ILE A 484 8.49 19.27 17.42
CA ILE A 484 8.44 17.81 17.24
C ILE A 484 8.18 17.45 15.77
N ALA A 485 8.54 16.23 15.42
CA ALA A 485 8.14 15.62 14.16
C ALA A 485 7.82 14.15 14.37
N ALA A 486 6.96 13.60 13.52
CA ALA A 486 6.63 12.18 13.51
C ALA A 486 7.08 11.57 12.17
N GLY A 487 7.90 10.54 12.23
CA GLY A 487 8.37 9.79 11.06
C GLY A 487 7.66 8.45 10.95
N ALA A 488 7.06 8.19 9.79
CA ALA A 488 6.60 6.87 9.39
C ALA A 488 7.71 6.22 8.59
N CYS A 489 8.46 5.29 9.22
CA CYS A 489 9.78 4.90 8.75
C CYS A 489 9.86 3.40 8.48
N SER A 490 9.23 2.93 7.40
CA SER A 490 9.23 1.53 6.96
C SER A 490 8.74 0.55 8.04
N GLY A 491 9.58 0.20 9.01
CA GLY A 491 9.26 -0.74 10.10
C GLY A 491 8.92 -0.09 11.45
N ASN A 492 8.94 1.24 11.54
CA ASN A 492 8.74 1.95 12.81
C ASN A 492 8.00 3.28 12.66
N GLY A 493 7.17 3.61 13.66
CA GLY A 493 6.77 4.98 13.94
C GLY A 493 7.80 5.64 14.88
N ILE A 494 8.21 6.86 14.59
CA ILE A 494 9.28 7.55 15.32
C ILE A 494 8.83 8.96 15.70
N LEU A 495 9.05 9.37 16.94
CA LEU A 495 8.91 10.75 17.40
C LEU A 495 10.28 11.42 17.48
N PHE A 496 10.42 12.61 16.91
CA PHE A 496 11.66 13.39 16.89
C PHE A 496 11.52 14.71 17.64
N ASP A 497 12.61 15.14 18.30
CA ASP A 497 12.88 16.53 18.70
C ASP A 497 13.56 17.25 17.54
N ILE A 498 12.94 18.32 17.05
CA ILE A 498 13.46 19.17 15.97
C ILE A 498 13.78 20.59 16.44
N THR A 499 14.04 20.77 17.75
CA THR A 499 14.47 22.05 18.33
C THR A 499 15.70 22.61 17.60
N ASP A 500 16.65 21.73 17.25
CA ASP A 500 17.69 22.03 16.27
C ASP A 500 17.33 21.35 14.94
N PRO A 501 16.81 22.12 13.95
CA PRO A 501 16.37 21.53 12.69
C PRO A 501 17.50 20.95 11.84
N TYR A 502 18.77 21.27 12.15
CA TYR A 502 19.94 20.70 11.46
C TYR A 502 20.39 19.35 12.07
N ASN A 503 19.91 19.02 13.27
CA ASN A 503 20.31 17.83 14.00
C ASN A 503 19.15 17.25 14.81
N PRO A 504 18.11 16.73 14.13
CA PRO A 504 16.95 16.09 14.77
C PRO A 504 17.38 14.92 15.63
N LYS A 505 16.68 14.73 16.75
CA LYS A 505 16.96 13.65 17.71
C LYS A 505 15.73 12.78 17.90
N ARG A 506 15.93 11.47 17.95
CA ARG A 506 14.85 10.53 18.26
C ARG A 506 14.48 10.63 19.75
N LEU A 507 13.18 10.88 20.02
CA LEU A 507 12.59 10.91 21.36
C LEU A 507 12.01 9.55 21.73
N ASP A 508 11.30 8.92 20.78
CA ASP A 508 10.64 7.64 20.97
C ASP A 508 10.53 6.85 19.67
N VAL A 509 10.27 5.55 19.79
CA VAL A 509 10.09 4.64 18.66
C VAL A 509 9.09 3.55 19.04
N VAL A 510 8.18 3.24 18.11
CA VAL A 510 7.17 2.20 18.26
C VAL A 510 7.17 1.25 17.07
N THR A 511 6.67 0.03 17.29
CA THR A 511 6.37 -0.97 16.27
C THR A 511 4.90 -1.34 16.37
N ASP A 512 4.34 -1.88 15.29
CA ASP A 512 3.00 -2.46 15.26
C ASP A 512 3.06 -3.77 14.47
N THR A 513 2.54 -4.83 15.05
CA THR A 513 2.59 -6.18 14.46
C THR A 513 1.62 -6.36 13.29
N GLY A 514 0.62 -5.49 13.16
CA GLY A 514 -0.31 -5.42 12.05
C GLY A 514 0.19 -4.58 10.87
N PHE A 515 1.26 -3.80 11.04
CA PHE A 515 1.78 -2.90 10.02
C PHE A 515 2.84 -3.58 9.14
N ALA A 516 2.62 -3.57 7.84
CA ALA A 516 3.61 -3.99 6.85
C ALA A 516 4.52 -2.85 6.39
N TYR A 517 3.99 -1.62 6.32
CA TYR A 517 4.75 -0.46 5.85
C TYR A 517 4.26 0.85 6.47
N TRP A 518 5.02 1.38 7.42
CA TRP A 518 4.79 2.69 8.01
C TRP A 518 4.95 3.79 6.96
N HIS A 519 3.84 4.45 6.60
CA HIS A 519 3.74 5.30 5.43
C HIS A 519 3.68 6.79 5.77
N SER A 520 2.64 7.27 6.44
CA SER A 520 2.47 8.68 6.78
C SER A 520 2.16 8.91 8.26
N ALA A 521 2.28 10.14 8.71
CA ALA A 521 1.97 10.57 10.07
C ALA A 521 1.18 11.88 10.05
N THR A 522 0.16 12.00 10.92
CA THR A 522 -0.63 13.23 11.06
C THR A 522 -0.90 13.52 12.52
N PHE A 523 -0.44 14.68 13.01
CA PHE A 523 -0.77 15.14 14.37
C PHE A 523 -2.20 15.67 14.45
N ASN A 524 -2.82 15.62 15.63
CA ASN A 524 -4.01 16.43 15.87
C ASN A 524 -3.65 17.93 15.97
N ASN A 525 -4.65 18.80 16.11
CA ASN A 525 -4.44 20.27 16.03
C ASN A 525 -3.54 20.85 17.14
N ASP A 526 -3.37 20.18 18.26
CA ASP A 526 -2.53 20.64 19.38
C ASP A 526 -1.23 19.85 19.57
N GLY A 527 -0.98 18.84 18.74
CA GLY A 527 0.24 18.03 18.77
C GLY A 527 0.32 17.06 19.94
N THR A 528 -0.82 16.69 20.55
CA THR A 528 -0.90 15.73 21.65
C THR A 528 -1.23 14.32 21.22
N LYS A 529 -1.62 14.12 19.95
CA LYS A 529 -1.90 12.84 19.33
C LYS A 529 -1.24 12.75 17.96
N VAL A 530 -0.96 11.55 17.52
CA VAL A 530 -0.51 11.27 16.15
C VAL A 530 -1.18 10.02 15.62
N ILE A 531 -1.57 10.07 14.35
CA ILE A 531 -2.03 8.94 13.55
C ILE A 531 -0.88 8.53 12.65
N PHE A 532 -0.53 7.23 12.65
CA PHE A 532 0.34 6.64 11.63
C PHE A 532 -0.50 5.76 10.71
N THR A 533 -0.15 5.70 9.44
CA THR A 533 -0.84 4.89 8.44
C THR A 533 0.00 3.70 8.00
N ASP A 534 -0.65 2.56 7.75
CA ASP A 534 -0.05 1.38 7.12
C ASP A 534 -0.46 1.30 5.65
N GLU A 535 0.50 1.50 4.75
CA GLU A 535 0.30 1.30 3.32
C GLU A 535 0.56 -0.16 2.94
N TRP A 536 -0.13 -1.09 3.54
CA TRP A 536 0.04 -2.51 3.33
C TRP A 536 -0.08 -2.91 1.86
N GLY A 537 1.02 -3.34 1.27
CA GLY A 537 1.09 -3.74 -0.14
C GLY A 537 1.24 -2.59 -1.13
N GLY A 538 1.50 -1.34 -0.66
CA GLY A 538 1.88 -0.19 -1.49
C GLY A 538 0.82 0.21 -2.52
N GLY A 539 -0.47 0.12 -2.19
CA GLY A 539 -1.56 0.44 -3.12
C GLY A 539 -1.64 -0.46 -4.37
N GLY A 540 -0.76 -1.44 -4.51
CA GLY A 540 -0.70 -2.32 -5.68
C GLY A 540 -1.51 -3.61 -5.58
N ARG A 541 -2.25 -3.82 -4.47
CA ARG A 541 -3.02 -5.04 -4.20
C ARG A 541 -4.32 -4.72 -3.49
N ALA A 542 -5.32 -5.60 -3.62
CA ALA A 542 -6.52 -5.58 -2.80
C ALA A 542 -6.17 -5.92 -1.34
N ARG A 543 -6.59 -5.05 -0.39
CA ARG A 543 -6.29 -5.17 1.03
C ARG A 543 -7.44 -4.75 1.96
N CYS A 544 -8.65 -4.55 1.41
CA CYS A 544 -9.88 -4.29 2.16
C CYS A 544 -10.95 -5.32 1.81
N ARG A 545 -10.53 -6.57 1.63
CA ARG A 545 -11.44 -7.67 1.35
C ARG A 545 -12.23 -8.01 2.62
N ALA A 546 -13.33 -8.71 2.46
CA ALA A 546 -14.22 -9.02 3.58
C ALA A 546 -13.55 -9.86 4.71
N TRP A 547 -12.40 -10.46 4.44
CA TRP A 547 -11.65 -11.31 5.35
C TRP A 547 -10.30 -10.73 5.81
N ASP A 548 -9.85 -9.60 5.23
CA ASP A 548 -8.63 -8.92 5.67
C ASP A 548 -8.79 -8.45 7.12
N PRO A 549 -7.78 -8.62 8.00
CA PRO A 549 -7.80 -8.09 9.35
C PRO A 549 -7.99 -6.57 9.39
N LEU A 550 -8.77 -6.09 10.34
CA LEU A 550 -9.11 -4.66 10.44
C LEU A 550 -7.98 -3.78 11.00
N ASP A 551 -6.89 -4.37 11.45
CA ASP A 551 -5.67 -3.69 11.90
C ASP A 551 -4.56 -3.71 10.83
N TRP A 552 -4.79 -4.36 9.66
CA TRP A 552 -3.88 -4.38 8.54
C TRP A 552 -4.28 -3.36 7.47
N GLY A 553 -3.33 -2.56 6.97
CA GLY A 553 -3.62 -1.45 6.06
C GLY A 553 -4.49 -0.37 6.73
N ALA A 554 -4.32 -0.16 8.01
CA ALA A 554 -5.13 0.67 8.87
C ALA A 554 -4.37 1.89 9.38
N ASP A 555 -5.05 2.74 10.14
CA ASP A 555 -4.45 3.77 10.99
C ASP A 555 -4.12 3.19 12.35
N ALA A 556 -3.00 3.59 12.94
CA ALA A 556 -2.70 3.41 14.35
C ALA A 556 -2.68 4.76 15.06
N ILE A 557 -3.49 4.92 16.08
CA ILE A 557 -3.67 6.16 16.83
C ILE A 557 -2.88 6.09 18.13
N TYR A 558 -2.03 7.09 18.34
CA TYR A 558 -1.20 7.23 19.54
C TYR A 558 -1.46 8.56 20.22
N ASP A 559 -1.52 8.54 21.56
CA ASP A 559 -1.39 9.75 22.38
C ASP A 559 0.10 10.04 22.63
N ILE A 560 0.48 11.31 22.68
CA ILE A 560 1.82 11.74 23.00
C ILE A 560 1.84 12.20 24.49
N VAL A 561 2.44 11.38 25.35
CA VAL A 561 2.52 11.62 26.79
C VAL A 561 3.99 11.70 27.21
N ASP A 562 4.43 12.80 27.76
CA ASP A 562 5.82 13.00 28.19
C ASP A 562 6.86 12.66 27.10
N ASN A 563 6.59 13.05 25.86
CA ASN A 563 7.39 12.74 24.65
C ASN A 563 7.48 11.23 24.34
N LYS A 564 6.47 10.44 24.73
CA LYS A 564 6.34 9.02 24.43
C LYS A 564 5.05 8.76 23.65
N LEU A 565 5.11 7.79 22.76
CA LEU A 565 3.99 7.33 21.96
C LEU A 565 3.23 6.22 22.71
N GLU A 566 2.01 6.48 23.13
CA GLU A 566 1.13 5.51 23.78
C GLU A 566 0.03 5.06 22.82
N PHE A 567 0.08 3.83 22.37
CA PHE A 567 -0.93 3.25 21.48
C PHE A 567 -2.32 3.27 22.11
N ARG A 568 -3.33 3.60 21.30
CA ARG A 568 -4.74 3.65 21.73
C ARG A 568 -5.64 2.70 20.96
N SER A 569 -5.63 2.76 19.63
CA SER A 569 -6.50 1.93 18.80
C SER A 569 -6.05 1.93 17.34
N HIS A 570 -6.63 1.01 16.57
CA HIS A 570 -6.61 1.07 15.11
C HIS A 570 -7.94 1.61 14.56
N TYR A 571 -7.88 2.17 13.37
CA TYR A 571 -9.05 2.50 12.56
C TYR A 571 -8.83 2.08 11.12
N LYS A 572 -9.83 1.43 10.52
CA LYS A 572 -9.88 1.08 9.10
C LYS A 572 -11.27 1.38 8.56
N MET A 573 -11.36 1.81 7.31
CA MET A 573 -12.65 1.94 6.65
C MET A 573 -13.42 0.62 6.71
N PRO A 574 -14.71 0.62 7.11
CA PRO A 574 -15.41 -0.64 7.44
C PRO A 574 -15.97 -1.37 6.22
N ALA A 575 -16.04 -0.74 5.04
CA ALA A 575 -16.64 -1.34 3.86
C ALA A 575 -15.72 -2.42 3.25
N PRO A 576 -16.19 -3.67 3.09
CA PRO A 576 -15.43 -4.66 2.35
C PRO A 576 -15.47 -4.35 0.86
N GLN A 577 -14.34 -4.58 0.17
CA GLN A 577 -14.20 -4.33 -1.25
C GLN A 577 -13.75 -5.57 -2.03
N VAL A 578 -13.87 -5.49 -3.35
CA VAL A 578 -13.54 -6.60 -4.26
C VAL A 578 -12.05 -6.62 -4.61
N GLU A 579 -11.60 -7.70 -5.24
CA GLU A 579 -10.20 -7.92 -5.64
C GLU A 579 -9.68 -6.92 -6.69
N THR A 580 -10.56 -6.20 -7.34
CA THR A 580 -10.20 -5.18 -8.35
C THR A 580 -9.98 -3.78 -7.75
N GLU A 581 -10.08 -3.64 -6.42
CA GLU A 581 -9.90 -2.38 -5.68
C GLU A 581 -8.68 -2.46 -4.77
N ASN A 582 -7.75 -1.51 -4.94
CA ASN A 582 -6.71 -1.27 -3.94
C ASN A 582 -7.27 -0.34 -2.86
N CYS A 583 -7.03 -0.68 -1.63
CA CYS A 583 -7.54 0.05 -0.49
C CYS A 583 -6.66 -0.19 0.73
N VAL A 584 -6.00 0.84 1.20
CA VAL A 584 -5.26 0.89 2.46
C VAL A 584 -5.19 2.34 2.94
N ALA A 585 -4.81 2.57 4.19
CA ALA A 585 -4.62 3.90 4.73
C ALA A 585 -3.52 4.66 3.98
N HIS A 586 -3.81 5.88 3.55
CA HIS A 586 -2.89 6.75 2.81
C HIS A 586 -2.88 8.17 3.39
N ASN A 587 -2.68 9.22 2.58
CA ASN A 587 -2.54 10.58 3.07
C ASN A 587 -3.86 11.24 3.49
N GLY A 588 -3.79 12.05 4.53
CA GLY A 588 -4.92 12.77 5.05
C GLY A 588 -4.55 14.05 5.80
N SER A 589 -5.54 14.79 6.28
CA SER A 589 -5.33 16.00 7.06
C SER A 589 -6.40 16.20 8.14
N ILE A 590 -6.09 17.04 9.11
CA ILE A 590 -7.04 17.44 10.15
C ILE A 590 -8.08 18.42 9.59
N ILE A 591 -9.34 18.22 9.92
CA ILE A 591 -10.41 19.21 9.78
C ILE A 591 -10.47 20.01 11.09
N PRO A 592 -10.12 21.31 11.07
CA PRO A 592 -9.93 22.09 12.30
C PRO A 592 -11.27 22.46 12.93
N ILE A 593 -11.75 21.65 13.85
CA ILE A 593 -12.96 21.89 14.65
C ILE A 593 -12.57 22.12 16.11
N PRO A 594 -13.08 23.18 16.78
CA PRO A 594 -12.71 23.46 18.16
C PRO A 594 -13.01 22.29 19.10
N ASN A 595 -12.01 21.84 19.87
CA ASN A 595 -12.09 20.77 20.86
C ASN A 595 -12.48 19.39 20.29
N ARG A 596 -12.25 19.16 19.00
CA ARG A 596 -12.45 17.85 18.38
C ARG A 596 -11.29 17.52 17.46
N ASP A 597 -10.97 16.27 17.40
CA ASP A 597 -9.95 15.73 16.53
C ASP A 597 -10.64 14.99 15.38
N ILE A 598 -10.78 15.66 14.25
CA ILE A 598 -11.44 15.17 13.04
C ILE A 598 -10.39 15.02 11.94
N PHE A 599 -10.32 13.84 11.35
CA PHE A 599 -9.33 13.51 10.32
C PHE A 599 -10.04 13.09 9.03
N VAL A 600 -9.66 13.68 7.90
CA VAL A 600 -10.05 13.21 6.58
C VAL A 600 -8.90 12.43 5.95
N GLN A 601 -9.21 11.29 5.35
CA GLN A 601 -8.21 10.38 4.82
C GLN A 601 -8.59 9.76 3.49
N ALA A 602 -7.57 9.53 2.67
CA ALA A 602 -7.63 8.78 1.44
C ALA A 602 -7.39 7.28 1.69
N TRP A 603 -8.12 6.42 0.96
CA TRP A 603 -8.03 4.97 1.01
C TRP A 603 -7.85 4.37 -0.39
N TYR A 604 -7.13 5.03 -1.27
CA TYR A 604 -7.05 4.63 -2.68
C TYR A 604 -8.45 4.43 -3.30
N GLN A 605 -8.72 3.27 -3.93
CA GLN A 605 -10.06 2.97 -4.47
C GLN A 605 -11.13 2.75 -3.39
N GLY A 606 -10.75 2.59 -2.12
CA GLY A 606 -11.68 2.64 -0.99
C GLY A 606 -12.23 4.03 -0.69
N GLY A 607 -11.88 5.02 -1.50
CA GLY A 607 -12.46 6.35 -1.44
C GLY A 607 -11.84 7.26 -0.38
N ILE A 608 -12.68 8.09 0.23
CA ILE A 608 -12.33 9.04 1.29
C ILE A 608 -13.21 8.75 2.49
N SER A 609 -12.63 8.69 3.69
CA SER A 609 -13.40 8.69 4.94
C SER A 609 -13.03 9.86 5.84
N ILE A 610 -13.97 10.27 6.68
CA ILE A 610 -13.77 11.26 7.74
C ILE A 610 -14.04 10.59 9.06
N MET A 611 -13.04 10.61 9.92
CA MET A 611 -13.01 9.96 11.22
C MET A 611 -13.01 11.00 12.34
N ASP A 612 -13.80 10.79 13.38
CA ASP A 612 -13.69 11.47 14.66
C ASP A 612 -12.89 10.59 15.62
N PHE A 613 -11.69 11.03 15.99
CA PHE A 613 -10.80 10.37 16.96
C PHE A 613 -10.55 11.21 18.21
N THR A 614 -11.52 12.07 18.55
CA THR A 614 -11.49 12.87 19.79
C THR A 614 -11.30 11.94 21.00
N ASP A 615 -11.97 10.79 21.02
CA ASP A 615 -11.62 9.64 21.84
C ASP A 615 -10.69 8.73 21.04
N SER A 616 -9.38 8.84 21.29
CA SER A 616 -8.34 8.07 20.56
C SER A 616 -8.47 6.54 20.74
N SER A 617 -9.24 6.07 21.73
CA SER A 617 -9.48 4.63 21.94
C SER A 617 -10.72 4.11 21.20
N ASN A 618 -11.60 4.99 20.71
CA ASN A 618 -12.85 4.64 20.04
C ASN A 618 -13.15 5.56 18.85
N PRO A 619 -12.31 5.55 17.81
CA PRO A 619 -12.53 6.35 16.61
C PRO A 619 -13.81 5.90 15.88
N ILE A 620 -14.55 6.86 15.31
CA ILE A 620 -15.78 6.58 14.57
C ILE A 620 -15.78 7.25 13.20
N GLU A 621 -16.26 6.56 12.18
CA GLU A 621 -16.49 7.14 10.87
C GLU A 621 -17.74 8.06 10.91
N ILE A 622 -17.60 9.28 10.42
CA ILE A 622 -18.67 10.27 10.44
C ILE A 622 -19.13 10.74 9.06
N ALA A 623 -18.30 10.53 8.04
CA ALA A 623 -18.61 10.82 6.65
C ALA A 623 -17.72 9.98 5.73
N TYR A 624 -18.18 9.75 4.49
CA TYR A 624 -17.38 9.09 3.46
C TYR A 624 -17.84 9.46 2.06
N PHE A 625 -16.97 9.24 1.10
CA PHE A 625 -17.25 9.15 -0.32
C PHE A 625 -16.45 8.00 -0.93
N ASP A 626 -17.09 7.20 -1.77
CA ASP A 626 -16.46 6.09 -2.46
C ASP A 626 -16.98 5.96 -3.88
N ARG A 627 -16.18 5.43 -4.77
CA ARG A 627 -16.53 5.01 -6.13
C ARG A 627 -16.13 3.58 -6.36
N GLY A 628 -16.94 2.84 -7.09
CA GLY A 628 -16.62 1.49 -7.53
C GLY A 628 -15.30 1.41 -8.32
N PRO A 629 -14.78 0.19 -8.49
CA PRO A 629 -13.48 -0.05 -9.10
C PRO A 629 -13.35 0.58 -10.48
N ILE A 630 -12.11 0.89 -10.88
CA ILE A 630 -11.83 1.44 -12.21
C ILE A 630 -12.15 0.41 -13.29
N ASN A 631 -11.89 -0.87 -13.00
CA ASN A 631 -12.08 -1.99 -13.92
C ASN A 631 -12.65 -3.19 -13.14
N ASP A 632 -13.47 -4.02 -13.78
CA ASP A 632 -14.13 -5.19 -13.18
C ASP A 632 -13.31 -6.49 -13.27
N ASP A 633 -12.32 -6.54 -14.15
CA ASP A 633 -11.52 -7.74 -14.41
C ASP A 633 -10.11 -7.68 -13.82
N ILE A 634 -9.56 -6.46 -13.67
CA ILE A 634 -8.19 -6.26 -13.19
C ILE A 634 -8.14 -5.20 -12.11
N LEU A 635 -7.21 -5.38 -11.18
CA LEU A 635 -6.83 -4.33 -10.27
C LEU A 635 -5.99 -3.29 -11.01
N THR A 636 -6.54 -2.09 -11.19
CA THR A 636 -5.80 -0.91 -11.66
C THR A 636 -5.46 -0.05 -10.45
N THR A 637 -4.19 0.27 -10.23
CA THR A 637 -3.82 1.22 -9.16
C THR A 637 -4.52 2.55 -9.41
N GLY A 638 -5.36 2.96 -8.49
CA GLY A 638 -6.21 4.13 -8.64
C GLY A 638 -6.82 4.57 -7.32
N GLY A 639 -7.85 5.40 -7.40
CA GLY A 639 -8.48 5.98 -6.22
C GLY A 639 -7.70 7.16 -5.65
N TYR A 640 -7.99 7.56 -4.42
CA TYR A 640 -7.44 8.79 -3.85
C TYR A 640 -6.03 8.58 -3.29
N TRP A 641 -5.08 9.38 -3.82
CA TRP A 641 -3.74 9.51 -3.25
C TRP A 641 -3.77 10.33 -1.96
N SER A 642 -4.45 11.48 -2.01
CA SER A 642 -4.53 12.40 -0.87
C SER A 642 -5.94 12.96 -0.73
N ALA A 643 -6.34 13.23 0.52
CA ALA A 643 -7.57 13.91 0.88
C ALA A 643 -7.26 15.00 1.92
N TYR A 644 -7.33 16.27 1.53
CA TYR A 644 -6.95 17.39 2.38
C TYR A 644 -8.06 18.40 2.57
N TYR A 645 -8.23 18.84 3.81
CA TYR A 645 -9.12 19.94 4.13
C TYR A 645 -8.43 21.27 4.02
N TYR A 646 -8.98 22.16 3.21
CA TYR A 646 -8.47 23.51 3.05
C TYR A 646 -9.62 24.49 2.82
N ASP A 647 -9.64 25.60 3.59
CA ASP A 647 -10.56 26.74 3.46
C ASP A 647 -12.05 26.35 3.27
N GLY A 648 -12.53 25.41 4.07
CA GLY A 648 -13.94 24.98 4.09
C GLY A 648 -14.31 23.83 3.14
N TYR A 649 -13.35 23.28 2.39
CA TYR A 649 -13.56 22.20 1.44
C TYR A 649 -12.58 21.04 1.67
N VAL A 650 -12.96 19.85 1.22
CA VAL A 650 -12.05 18.71 1.12
C VAL A 650 -11.68 18.54 -0.36
N TYR A 651 -10.39 18.49 -0.64
CA TYR A 651 -9.84 18.24 -1.97
C TYR A 651 -9.23 16.83 -1.98
N GLY A 652 -9.57 16.05 -3.00
CA GLY A 652 -9.04 14.71 -3.20
C GLY A 652 -8.34 14.59 -4.55
N THR A 653 -7.05 14.23 -4.55
CA THR A 653 -6.37 13.83 -5.79
C THR A 653 -6.63 12.38 -6.06
N GLU A 654 -7.35 12.12 -7.12
CA GLU A 654 -7.62 10.77 -7.62
C GLU A 654 -6.56 10.43 -8.66
N ILE A 655 -5.85 9.31 -8.44
CA ILE A 655 -4.68 8.87 -9.22
C ILE A 655 -4.98 8.86 -10.72
N THR A 656 -6.12 8.30 -11.10
CA THR A 656 -6.49 8.06 -12.50
C THR A 656 -7.47 9.07 -13.04
N ARG A 657 -8.48 9.45 -12.23
CA ARG A 657 -9.63 10.24 -12.69
C ARG A 657 -9.36 11.74 -12.70
N GLY A 658 -8.67 12.26 -11.66
CA GLY A 658 -8.35 13.69 -11.61
C GLY A 658 -8.39 14.32 -10.21
N LEU A 659 -9.17 15.37 -10.02
CA LEU A 659 -9.27 16.11 -8.76
C LEU A 659 -10.75 16.31 -8.39
N ASP A 660 -11.13 15.85 -7.22
CA ASP A 660 -12.46 16.00 -6.67
C ASP A 660 -12.51 17.04 -5.55
N VAL A 661 -13.63 17.72 -5.42
CA VAL A 661 -13.86 18.72 -4.38
C VAL A 661 -15.16 18.40 -3.65
N PHE A 662 -15.07 18.34 -2.34
CA PHE A 662 -16.22 18.02 -1.48
C PHE A 662 -16.47 19.13 -0.47
N LYS A 663 -17.72 19.18 -0.04
CA LYS A 663 -18.18 20.03 1.05
C LYS A 663 -18.78 19.18 2.16
N LEU A 664 -18.45 19.51 3.40
CA LEU A 664 -19.10 18.94 4.57
C LEU A 664 -20.56 19.39 4.66
N ILE A 665 -21.47 18.48 4.92
CA ILE A 665 -22.87 18.80 5.19
C ILE A 665 -23.25 18.51 6.66
N PRO A 666 -24.16 19.30 7.27
CA PRO A 666 -24.57 19.07 8.63
C PRO A 666 -25.19 17.69 8.84
N SER A 667 -24.80 17.04 9.94
CA SER A 667 -25.25 15.69 10.29
C SER A 667 -25.45 15.55 11.80
N LYS A 668 -25.80 14.34 12.23
CA LYS A 668 -25.80 14.02 13.67
C LYS A 668 -24.41 14.07 14.33
N HIS A 669 -23.35 14.01 13.51
CA HIS A 669 -21.96 13.98 13.98
C HIS A 669 -21.28 15.36 13.92
N LEU A 670 -21.63 16.18 12.92
CA LEU A 670 -21.12 17.53 12.73
C LEU A 670 -22.27 18.51 12.55
N SER A 671 -22.38 19.46 13.48
CA SER A 671 -23.36 20.53 13.38
C SER A 671 -22.97 21.58 12.33
N LYS A 672 -23.96 22.31 11.80
CA LYS A 672 -23.71 23.46 10.90
C LYS A 672 -22.72 24.46 11.52
N LYS A 673 -22.80 24.69 12.85
CA LYS A 673 -21.91 25.63 13.55
C LYS A 673 -20.47 25.15 13.53
N GLU A 674 -20.21 23.87 13.76
CA GLU A 674 -18.87 23.30 13.73
C GLU A 674 -18.27 23.38 12.33
N ILE A 675 -19.04 23.09 11.29
CA ILE A 675 -18.61 23.22 9.88
C ILE A 675 -18.28 24.68 9.56
N GLU A 676 -19.10 25.64 9.99
CA GLU A 676 -18.83 27.07 9.84
C GLU A 676 -17.60 27.54 10.63
N GLN A 677 -17.30 26.90 11.77
CA GLN A 677 -16.09 27.20 12.53
C GLN A 677 -14.85 26.65 11.82
N ALA A 678 -14.91 25.42 11.29
CA ALA A 678 -13.83 24.83 10.52
C ALA A 678 -13.49 25.71 9.28
N SER A 679 -14.50 26.19 8.55
CA SER A 679 -14.29 27.07 7.38
C SER A 679 -13.74 28.47 7.69
N LYS A 680 -13.66 28.85 8.96
CA LYS A 680 -13.11 30.12 9.43
C LYS A 680 -11.82 29.94 10.24
N ALA A 681 -11.32 28.72 10.30
CA ALA A 681 -10.06 28.45 10.96
C ALA A 681 -8.90 29.10 10.20
N PHE A 682 -7.90 29.57 10.92
CA PHE A 682 -6.71 30.21 10.37
C PHE A 682 -5.46 29.74 11.14
N PRO A 683 -4.28 29.72 10.51
CA PRO A 683 -3.04 29.33 11.18
C PRO A 683 -2.75 30.20 12.39
N VAL A 684 -2.28 29.61 13.48
CA VAL A 684 -1.85 30.35 14.68
C VAL A 684 -0.70 31.30 14.35
N GLU A 685 0.17 30.89 13.45
CA GLU A 685 1.32 31.67 12.96
C GLU A 685 1.46 31.54 11.44
N GLY A 686 1.90 32.61 10.80
CA GLY A 686 2.21 32.62 9.37
C GLY A 686 1.00 32.84 8.44
N PRO A 687 1.20 32.69 7.14
CA PRO A 687 0.16 32.79 6.11
C PRO A 687 -0.74 31.54 6.08
N MET A 688 -1.86 31.64 5.36
CA MET A 688 -2.71 30.48 5.06
C MET A 688 -2.00 29.61 4.01
N VAL A 689 -1.30 28.59 4.50
CA VAL A 689 -0.53 27.63 3.71
C VAL A 689 -0.79 26.22 4.24
N PHE A 690 -0.87 25.25 3.35
CA PHE A 690 -0.86 23.84 3.66
C PHE A 690 0.20 23.14 2.81
N ASN A 691 1.11 22.46 3.47
CA ASN A 691 2.09 21.56 2.85
C ASN A 691 1.90 20.17 3.45
N PRO A 692 1.95 19.07 2.69
CA PRO A 692 1.55 17.74 3.15
C PRO A 692 2.23 17.28 4.45
N GLN A 693 3.55 17.40 4.53
CA GLN A 693 4.35 16.96 5.68
C GLN A 693 4.72 18.10 6.64
N GLN A 694 3.92 19.19 6.66
CA GLN A 694 4.08 20.29 7.60
C GLN A 694 2.74 20.66 8.24
N GLN A 695 2.59 20.44 9.52
CA GLN A 695 1.39 20.81 10.25
C GLN A 695 1.58 22.08 11.06
N ILE A 696 0.64 23.01 10.90
CA ILE A 696 0.55 24.25 11.66
C ILE A 696 -0.76 24.24 12.44
N PRO A 697 -0.74 24.49 13.75
CA PRO A 697 -1.97 24.58 14.53
C PRO A 697 -2.91 25.66 13.99
N MET A 698 -4.20 25.33 13.99
CA MET A 698 -5.25 26.24 13.56
C MET A 698 -5.95 26.85 14.78
N SER A 699 -6.43 28.10 14.63
CA SER A 699 -7.22 28.83 15.59
C SER A 699 -8.50 29.36 14.95
N TRP A 700 -9.39 29.90 15.75
CA TRP A 700 -10.71 30.35 15.31
C TRP A 700 -11.03 31.77 15.76
N PRO A 701 -11.84 32.55 15.00
CA PRO A 701 -12.35 33.83 15.48
C PRO A 701 -13.11 33.64 16.80
N ASN A 702 -12.80 34.43 17.81
CA ASN A 702 -13.37 34.38 19.16
C ASN A 702 -12.80 33.35 20.16
N ALA A 703 -11.75 32.59 19.82
CA ALA A 703 -11.04 31.76 20.81
C ALA A 703 -10.30 32.60 21.89
N ALA A 704 -10.10 33.92 21.64
CA ALA A 704 -9.38 34.82 22.54
C ALA A 704 -10.15 35.32 23.76
N SER A 705 -11.45 34.94 23.99
CA SER A 705 -12.26 35.45 25.09
C SER A 705 -12.45 34.44 26.24
N SER A 706 -11.73 33.34 26.28
CA SER A 706 -11.81 32.30 27.31
C SER A 706 -10.47 32.00 28.01
N LYS A 707 -9.63 33.05 28.17
CA LYS A 707 -8.49 32.98 29.12
C LYS A 707 -8.74 33.83 30.32
#